data_367b874704f274642cfe4727a2484246
#
_entry.id   367b874704f274642cfe4727a2484246
#
_cell.length_a   1.000
_cell.length_b   1.000
_cell.length_c   1.000
_cell.angle_alpha   90.00
_cell.angle_beta   90.00
_cell.angle_gamma   90.00
#
_symmetry.space_group_name_H-M   'P 1'
#
loop_
_entity.id
_entity.type
_entity.pdbx_description
1 polymer ?
#
loop_
_entity_poly.entity_id
_entity_poly.type
_entity_poly.pdbx_seq_one_letter_code
_entity_poly.pdbx_strand_id
1 'polypeptide(L)'
;MKKWIPLILVVVMAGWFLSGLRQPPETGFHAREFGKLPVLMNGRFQPLDSVGRNSLLSISTKSTVSLKEPRQLTGIKRIVATLVGTPKASNNEWWVTTNRLSADEWLLEVLMKPESADDRKVFRIDNNEVTELLKLPDNQKFYSFNQLRPQVDEIDKQVSRIESIESAKRTVFESQLMKLDEAMNLYQRLEISLKPPGSDDFAAELDAYQKSIPPGIAAVNARDAGQKFDQDAFNTLLGFMGNYNTVASFALPLTIPPTDPSLPRDDWQNIGTNLMQTARTGELNPAAKFYAEMVTAYRSDQPADFNQAVAGYRVWLAERFTPQLRKADQEFFFSTLEPFYKAMVIYVLALVLALFSWFNLSDWLRRSAFYLIMLAWIIHTFGLVFRMYLEGRPPVTNLYSSAIFIGWGAVILGMVLEKIYRDGIGCVVAGSAGFVTLIIAHNLALSGDTMEMMRAVLDTNFWLATHVVAVTLGYASTFVAGFLAIIYILRGVFTTTLTSETAKSLARMVYGIVCFATLFSFVGTVLGGIWADQSWGRFWGWDPKENGALLIVLWNATILHARWGGLVRERGLMNLAIIGNIVTSFSWFGVNMLGIGLHSYGFMDAAFKWLMLFIGSQVAIILLGLLPQKLWRSFQARAA
;
A
#
# COMPACT_ATOMS: atom_id res chain seq x y z
N MET A 1 -3.73 -26.91 33.03
CA MET A 1 -3.45 -25.55 32.55
C MET A 1 -2.68 -25.54 31.23
N LYS A 2 -1.54 -26.22 31.07
CA LYS A 2 -0.71 -26.19 29.83
C LYS A 2 -1.45 -26.55 28.54
N LYS A 3 -2.50 -27.38 28.58
CA LYS A 3 -3.31 -27.77 27.40
C LYS A 3 -4.18 -26.64 26.83
N TRP A 4 -4.55 -25.65 27.66
CA TRP A 4 -5.43 -24.54 27.28
C TRP A 4 -4.67 -23.29 26.80
N ILE A 5 -3.33 -23.22 27.06
CA ILE A 5 -2.52 -22.05 26.65
C ILE A 5 -2.66 -21.72 25.16
N PRO A 6 -2.59 -22.70 24.22
CA PRO A 6 -2.75 -22.38 22.81
C PRO A 6 -4.10 -21.71 22.48
N LEU A 7 -5.20 -22.18 23.07
CA LEU A 7 -6.51 -21.61 22.86
C LEU A 7 -6.64 -20.21 23.48
N ILE A 8 -6.09 -20.02 24.68
CA ILE A 8 -6.09 -18.69 25.34
C ILE A 8 -5.35 -17.67 24.49
N LEU A 9 -4.18 -18.02 23.94
CA LEU A 9 -3.43 -17.13 23.05
C LEU A 9 -4.23 -16.77 21.79
N VAL A 10 -4.91 -17.73 21.18
CA VAL A 10 -5.78 -17.48 20.02
C VAL A 10 -6.92 -16.53 20.38
N VAL A 11 -7.60 -16.75 21.51
CA VAL A 11 -8.71 -15.88 21.96
C VAL A 11 -8.21 -14.47 22.23
N VAL A 12 -7.07 -14.32 22.91
CA VAL A 12 -6.48 -13.01 23.19
C VAL A 12 -6.12 -12.28 21.88
N MET A 13 -5.46 -12.96 20.94
CA MET A 13 -5.07 -12.34 19.66
C MET A 13 -6.26 -12.07 18.75
N ALA A 14 -7.28 -12.93 18.76
CA ALA A 14 -8.54 -12.66 18.06
C ALA A 14 -9.29 -11.46 18.69
N GLY A 15 -9.33 -11.37 20.01
CA GLY A 15 -9.87 -10.21 20.72
C GLY A 15 -9.11 -8.92 20.39
N TRP A 16 -7.79 -8.99 20.34
CA TRP A 16 -6.97 -7.86 19.90
C TRP A 16 -7.25 -7.46 18.44
N PHE A 17 -7.40 -8.41 17.53
CA PHE A 17 -7.80 -8.13 16.15
C PHE A 17 -9.15 -7.40 16.09
N LEU A 18 -10.16 -7.93 16.79
CA LEU A 18 -11.50 -7.36 16.83
C LEU A 18 -11.57 -6.02 17.58
N SER A 19 -10.65 -5.75 18.50
CA SER A 19 -10.61 -4.46 19.21
C SER A 19 -10.40 -3.26 18.28
N GLY A 20 -9.84 -3.46 17.08
CA GLY A 20 -9.74 -2.44 16.05
C GLY A 20 -11.09 -1.94 15.52
N LEU A 21 -12.18 -2.70 15.76
CA LEU A 21 -13.53 -2.28 15.41
C LEU A 21 -14.10 -1.25 16.39
N ARG A 22 -13.55 -1.20 17.62
CA ARG A 22 -13.99 -0.28 18.65
C ARG A 22 -13.24 1.05 18.51
N GLN A 23 -13.87 1.98 17.82
CA GLN A 23 -13.33 3.33 17.72
C GLN A 23 -13.82 4.19 18.90
N PRO A 24 -12.95 5.05 19.47
CA PRO A 24 -13.38 6.01 20.48
C PRO A 24 -14.38 7.00 19.86
N PRO A 25 -15.32 7.53 20.64
CA PRO A 25 -16.22 8.58 20.14
C PRO A 25 -15.41 9.80 19.69
N GLU A 26 -15.86 10.46 18.62
CA GLU A 26 -15.28 11.72 18.18
C GLU A 26 -15.80 12.87 19.04
N THR A 27 -14.92 13.80 19.36
CA THR A 27 -15.25 15.05 20.04
C THR A 27 -14.87 16.21 19.12
N GLY A 28 -15.69 17.21 19.02
CA GLY A 28 -15.49 18.31 18.09
C GLY A 28 -15.94 17.98 16.67
N PHE A 29 -15.08 18.21 15.70
CA PHE A 29 -15.36 17.89 14.31
C PHE A 29 -15.32 16.38 14.06
N HIS A 30 -16.36 15.83 13.44
CA HIS A 30 -16.43 14.41 13.09
C HIS A 30 -15.61 14.09 11.84
N ALA A 31 -14.29 14.14 11.96
CA ALA A 31 -13.35 13.92 10.85
C ALA A 31 -13.51 12.54 10.20
N ARG A 32 -13.81 11.50 10.98
CA ARG A 32 -14.03 10.15 10.44
C ARG A 32 -15.33 10.03 9.64
N GLU A 33 -16.41 10.69 10.07
CA GLU A 33 -17.66 10.69 9.29
C GLU A 33 -17.49 11.46 7.97
N PHE A 34 -16.72 12.55 7.97
CA PHE A 34 -16.30 13.24 6.76
C PHE A 34 -15.40 12.32 5.92
N GLY A 35 -14.44 11.63 6.51
CA GLY A 35 -13.55 10.68 5.85
C GLY A 35 -14.27 9.54 5.11
N LYS A 36 -15.51 9.20 5.50
CA LYS A 36 -16.35 8.18 4.83
C LYS A 36 -17.05 8.69 3.57
N LEU A 37 -17.02 9.98 3.26
CA LEU A 37 -17.68 10.52 2.07
C LEU A 37 -17.04 9.97 0.80
N PRO A 38 -17.83 9.45 -0.16
CA PRO A 38 -17.34 8.91 -1.41
C PRO A 38 -16.85 10.01 -2.34
N VAL A 39 -15.72 9.77 -2.97
CA VAL A 39 -15.16 10.61 -4.04
C VAL A 39 -14.63 9.74 -5.16
N LEU A 40 -14.48 10.31 -6.36
CA LEU A 40 -13.85 9.64 -7.49
C LEU A 40 -12.42 10.18 -7.66
N MET A 41 -11.43 9.29 -7.52
CA MET A 41 -10.02 9.62 -7.74
C MET A 41 -9.32 8.43 -8.41
N ASN A 42 -8.45 8.71 -9.37
CA ASN A 42 -7.71 7.68 -10.12
C ASN A 42 -8.62 6.61 -10.75
N GLY A 43 -9.81 7.04 -11.22
CA GLY A 43 -10.78 6.17 -11.89
C GLY A 43 -11.59 5.25 -10.97
N ARG A 44 -11.48 5.34 -9.62
CA ARG A 44 -12.24 4.53 -8.67
C ARG A 44 -12.96 5.35 -7.60
N PHE A 45 -14.11 4.85 -7.16
CA PHE A 45 -14.76 5.37 -5.95
C PHE A 45 -14.02 4.91 -4.72
N GLN A 46 -13.70 5.86 -3.83
CA GLN A 46 -13.04 5.62 -2.56
C GLN A 46 -13.50 6.65 -1.53
N PRO A 47 -13.37 6.38 -0.23
CA PRO A 47 -13.65 7.35 0.82
C PRO A 47 -12.56 8.43 0.87
N LEU A 48 -12.89 9.62 1.36
CA LEU A 48 -11.91 10.68 1.62
C LEU A 48 -10.81 10.23 2.59
N ASP A 49 -11.08 9.32 3.54
CA ASP A 49 -10.06 8.67 4.39
C ASP A 49 -8.94 8.02 3.55
N SER A 50 -9.31 7.26 2.51
CA SER A 50 -8.32 6.65 1.62
C SER A 50 -7.53 7.71 0.85
N VAL A 51 -8.18 8.79 0.40
CA VAL A 51 -7.47 9.92 -0.23
C VAL A 51 -6.47 10.53 0.75
N GLY A 52 -6.88 10.83 1.98
CA GLY A 52 -6.00 11.39 3.00
C GLY A 52 -4.82 10.48 3.34
N ARG A 53 -5.08 9.19 3.59
CA ARG A 53 -4.02 8.21 3.91
C ARG A 53 -3.04 8.03 2.78
N ASN A 54 -3.52 7.82 1.56
CA ASN A 54 -2.68 7.56 0.40
C ASN A 54 -1.87 8.79 0.02
N SER A 55 -2.46 9.99 0.05
CA SER A 55 -1.77 11.24 -0.21
C SER A 55 -0.69 11.52 0.84
N LEU A 56 -1.01 11.35 2.13
CA LEU A 56 -0.04 11.53 3.21
C LEU A 56 1.11 10.51 3.14
N LEU A 57 0.83 9.25 2.76
CA LEU A 57 1.86 8.24 2.52
C LEU A 57 2.76 8.62 1.34
N SER A 58 2.20 9.06 0.22
CA SER A 58 2.98 9.51 -0.96
C SER A 58 3.89 10.70 -0.63
N ILE A 59 3.40 11.67 0.13
CA ILE A 59 4.13 12.91 0.48
C ILE A 59 5.15 12.65 1.58
N SER A 60 4.76 11.95 2.66
CA SER A 60 5.54 11.84 3.90
C SER A 60 6.07 10.45 4.21
N THR A 61 5.58 9.40 3.54
CA THR A 61 5.76 7.98 3.92
C THR A 61 5.26 7.65 5.33
N LYS A 62 4.34 8.45 5.88
CA LYS A 62 3.73 8.26 7.20
C LYS A 62 2.21 8.34 7.07
N SER A 63 1.50 7.65 7.96
CA SER A 63 0.03 7.67 8.05
C SER A 63 -0.51 8.73 9.01
N THR A 64 0.36 9.52 9.66
CA THR A 64 -0.02 10.55 10.64
C THR A 64 0.96 11.72 10.58
N VAL A 65 0.48 12.92 10.91
CA VAL A 65 1.30 14.13 11.01
C VAL A 65 1.66 14.39 12.48
N SER A 66 2.94 14.59 12.77
CA SER A 66 3.39 14.92 14.12
C SER A 66 3.21 16.42 14.41
N LEU A 67 2.50 16.73 15.49
CA LEU A 67 2.37 18.09 16.02
C LEU A 67 3.56 18.43 16.93
N LYS A 68 3.88 19.70 17.09
CA LYS A 68 4.97 20.14 17.99
C LYS A 68 4.63 19.97 19.50
N GLU A 69 3.37 19.76 19.83
CA GLU A 69 2.89 19.64 21.20
C GLU A 69 3.29 18.32 21.83
N PRO A 70 4.01 18.31 22.96
CA PRO A 70 4.38 17.09 23.66
C PRO A 70 3.17 16.43 24.33
N ARG A 71 3.09 15.10 24.26
CA ARG A 71 2.06 14.29 24.94
C ARG A 71 2.70 13.23 25.81
N GLN A 72 2.28 13.13 27.06
CA GLN A 72 2.72 12.06 27.95
C GLN A 72 1.94 10.78 27.71
N LEU A 73 2.66 9.66 27.59
CA LEU A 73 2.07 8.32 27.51
C LEU A 73 1.77 7.80 28.92
N THR A 74 0.62 7.20 29.11
CA THR A 74 0.16 6.62 30.38
C THR A 74 -0.09 5.11 30.27
N GLY A 75 -0.05 4.40 31.40
CA GLY A 75 -0.38 2.99 31.49
C GLY A 75 0.51 2.07 30.64
N ILE A 76 -0.09 1.07 30.00
CA ILE A 76 0.60 0.05 29.18
C ILE A 76 1.38 0.70 28.03
N LYS A 77 0.87 1.79 27.44
CA LYS A 77 1.54 2.51 26.35
C LYS A 77 2.90 3.07 26.79
N ARG A 78 3.03 3.53 28.04
CA ARG A 78 4.30 3.99 28.62
C ARG A 78 5.29 2.83 28.72
N ILE A 79 4.85 1.65 29.21
CA ILE A 79 5.69 0.46 29.34
C ILE A 79 6.18 -0.02 27.97
N VAL A 80 5.28 -0.11 26.99
CA VAL A 80 5.63 -0.52 25.62
C VAL A 80 6.59 0.49 24.98
N ALA A 81 6.36 1.79 25.13
CA ALA A 81 7.24 2.83 24.62
C ALA A 81 8.64 2.75 25.22
N THR A 82 8.75 2.39 26.51
CA THR A 82 10.03 2.17 27.19
C THR A 82 10.78 0.96 26.63
N LEU A 83 10.06 -0.10 26.26
CA LEU A 83 10.65 -1.35 25.74
C LEU A 83 11.03 -1.26 24.24
N VAL A 84 10.25 -0.54 23.44
CA VAL A 84 10.39 -0.52 21.96
C VAL A 84 11.17 0.72 21.49
N GLY A 85 11.31 1.75 22.31
CA GLY A 85 12.00 3.00 21.98
C GLY A 85 11.16 3.86 21.01
N THR A 86 10.27 4.71 21.53
CA THR A 86 9.55 5.69 20.70
C THR A 86 10.43 6.90 20.37
N PRO A 87 10.23 7.57 19.23
CA PRO A 87 10.93 8.83 18.90
C PRO A 87 10.71 9.87 19.99
N LYS A 88 11.80 10.44 20.52
CA LYS A 88 11.80 11.40 21.62
C LYS A 88 11.21 12.74 21.19
N ALA A 89 10.32 13.31 21.98
CA ALA A 89 10.12 14.75 22.00
C ALA A 89 11.25 15.36 22.85
N SER A 90 11.86 16.39 22.39
CA SER A 90 13.09 17.10 22.72
C SER A 90 13.80 16.97 24.10
N ASN A 91 13.32 16.22 25.08
CA ASN A 91 13.89 16.13 26.44
C ASN A 91 14.01 14.70 26.98
N ASN A 92 14.79 13.84 26.34
CA ASN A 92 15.28 12.54 26.87
C ASN A 92 14.30 11.60 27.62
N GLU A 93 13.01 11.87 27.68
CA GLU A 93 12.02 11.07 28.39
C GLU A 93 11.30 10.12 27.42
N TRP A 94 11.41 8.83 27.63
CA TRP A 94 10.90 7.72 26.78
C TRP A 94 9.38 7.66 26.67
N TRP A 95 8.66 8.34 27.57
CA TRP A 95 7.19 8.35 27.65
C TRP A 95 6.56 9.64 27.14
N VAL A 96 7.35 10.55 26.57
CA VAL A 96 6.85 11.77 25.94
C VAL A 96 6.87 11.59 24.43
N THR A 97 5.72 11.67 23.79
CA THR A 97 5.56 11.69 22.34
C THR A 97 4.94 13.01 21.91
N THR A 98 4.92 13.29 20.62
CA THR A 98 4.16 14.42 20.08
C THR A 98 2.69 14.01 19.86
N ASN A 99 1.75 14.94 20.01
CA ASN A 99 0.41 14.80 19.48
C ASN A 99 0.48 14.57 17.97
N ARG A 100 -0.48 13.83 17.42
CA ARG A 100 -0.51 13.51 16.00
C ARG A 100 -1.89 13.76 15.46
N LEU A 101 -1.95 14.33 14.26
CA LEU A 101 -3.17 14.34 13.46
C LEU A 101 -3.29 13.00 12.73
N SER A 102 -4.49 12.45 12.67
CA SER A 102 -4.84 11.37 11.75
C SER A 102 -4.81 11.89 10.30
N ALA A 103 -4.85 10.97 9.35
CA ALA A 103 -4.91 11.34 7.94
C ALA A 103 -6.20 12.13 7.61
N ASP A 104 -7.32 11.79 8.26
CA ASP A 104 -8.59 12.49 8.09
C ASP A 104 -8.54 13.93 8.61
N GLU A 105 -7.98 14.13 9.81
CA GLU A 105 -7.82 15.47 10.40
C GLU A 105 -6.85 16.32 9.57
N TRP A 106 -5.76 15.74 9.08
CA TRP A 106 -4.83 16.43 8.18
C TRP A 106 -5.50 16.80 6.86
N LEU A 107 -6.27 15.87 6.26
CA LEU A 107 -6.97 16.15 5.02
C LEU A 107 -8.00 17.27 5.18
N LEU A 108 -8.73 17.29 6.30
CA LEU A 108 -9.65 18.39 6.63
C LEU A 108 -8.93 19.75 6.65
N GLU A 109 -7.74 19.82 7.30
CA GLU A 109 -6.95 21.04 7.30
C GLU A 109 -6.56 21.45 5.87
N VAL A 110 -6.05 20.52 5.05
CA VAL A 110 -5.62 20.80 3.66
C VAL A 110 -6.79 21.32 2.82
N LEU A 111 -7.94 20.65 2.90
CA LEU A 111 -9.09 20.95 2.06
C LEU A 111 -9.82 22.25 2.46
N MET A 112 -9.84 22.59 3.76
CA MET A 112 -10.72 23.65 4.28
C MET A 112 -9.97 24.81 4.91
N LYS A 113 -8.78 24.56 5.49
CA LYS A 113 -7.97 25.58 6.18
C LYS A 113 -6.48 25.46 5.81
N PRO A 114 -6.14 25.61 4.51
CA PRO A 114 -4.80 25.37 3.98
C PRO A 114 -3.72 26.18 4.68
N GLU A 115 -4.03 27.40 5.12
CA GLU A 115 -3.10 28.27 5.86
C GLU A 115 -2.55 27.59 7.16
N SER A 116 -3.31 26.71 7.79
CA SER A 116 -2.86 25.90 8.92
C SER A 116 -2.10 24.65 8.46
N ALA A 117 -2.55 24.02 7.36
CA ALA A 117 -1.96 22.82 6.80
C ALA A 117 -0.57 23.10 6.19
N ASP A 118 -0.35 24.27 5.61
CA ASP A 118 0.90 24.73 5.00
C ASP A 118 2.09 24.77 5.97
N ASP A 119 1.82 24.93 7.25
CA ASP A 119 2.85 24.88 8.30
C ASP A 119 3.17 23.45 8.77
N ARG A 120 2.38 22.44 8.36
CA ARG A 120 2.62 21.05 8.73
C ARG A 120 3.83 20.50 7.99
N LYS A 121 4.77 19.89 8.70
CA LYS A 121 5.97 19.28 8.13
C LYS A 121 5.65 17.89 7.58
N VAL A 122 5.16 17.83 6.36
CA VAL A 122 4.74 16.59 5.68
C VAL A 122 5.64 16.20 4.52
N PHE A 123 6.32 17.12 3.86
CA PHE A 123 7.15 16.85 2.69
C PHE A 123 8.48 16.24 3.11
N ARG A 124 8.68 14.97 2.73
CA ARG A 124 9.88 14.23 3.05
C ARG A 124 10.95 14.36 1.97
N ILE A 125 12.13 14.83 2.35
CA ILE A 125 13.31 14.91 1.50
C ILE A 125 14.45 14.15 2.18
N ASP A 126 14.93 13.08 1.54
CA ASP A 126 16.01 12.23 2.07
C ASP A 126 17.36 12.51 1.37
N ASN A 127 17.39 13.23 0.24
CA ASN A 127 18.60 13.52 -0.54
C ASN A 127 19.16 14.90 -0.16
N ASN A 128 20.42 14.93 0.29
CA ASN A 128 21.07 16.16 0.72
C ASN A 128 21.34 17.12 -0.45
N GLU A 129 21.57 16.63 -1.67
CA GLU A 129 21.77 17.49 -2.85
C GLU A 129 20.49 18.29 -3.17
N VAL A 130 19.30 17.70 -2.92
CA VAL A 130 18.02 18.40 -3.08
C VAL A 130 17.86 19.47 -1.98
N THR A 131 18.21 19.18 -0.74
CA THR A 131 18.13 20.18 0.35
C THR A 131 19.11 21.32 0.14
N GLU A 132 20.32 21.05 -0.36
CA GLU A 132 21.32 22.08 -0.72
C GLU A 132 20.84 22.96 -1.88
N LEU A 133 20.32 22.34 -2.96
CA LEU A 133 19.75 23.08 -4.11
C LEU A 133 18.67 24.05 -3.67
N LEU A 134 17.77 23.59 -2.80
CA LEU A 134 16.60 24.35 -2.32
C LEU A 134 16.93 25.24 -1.11
N LYS A 135 18.19 25.29 -0.68
CA LYS A 135 18.67 26.07 0.49
C LYS A 135 17.86 25.81 1.76
N LEU A 136 17.49 24.54 1.97
CA LEU A 136 16.69 24.10 3.12
C LEU A 136 17.60 23.71 4.30
N PRO A 137 17.13 23.77 5.55
CA PRO A 137 17.89 23.36 6.72
C PRO A 137 18.24 21.87 6.72
N ASP A 138 19.50 21.49 6.87
CA ASP A 138 20.00 20.10 6.77
C ASP A 138 19.66 19.21 7.98
N ASN A 139 19.19 19.79 9.07
CA ASN A 139 18.97 19.08 10.34
C ASN A 139 17.60 18.41 10.44
N GLN A 140 16.83 18.40 9.38
CA GLN A 140 15.49 17.80 9.33
C GLN A 140 15.25 17.04 8.02
N LYS A 141 14.28 16.11 8.05
CA LYS A 141 13.87 15.32 6.88
C LYS A 141 12.47 15.68 6.37
N PHE A 142 11.75 16.46 7.15
CA PHE A 142 10.37 16.85 6.85
C PHE A 142 10.27 18.36 6.81
N TYR A 143 9.70 18.87 5.74
CA TYR A 143 9.53 20.28 5.46
C TYR A 143 8.04 20.61 5.33
N SER A 144 7.67 21.86 5.62
CA SER A 144 6.32 22.36 5.39
C SER A 144 6.20 22.96 3.99
N PHE A 145 4.97 23.11 3.50
CA PHE A 145 4.73 23.75 2.21
C PHE A 145 5.24 25.20 2.20
N ASN A 146 5.05 25.93 3.31
CA ASN A 146 5.57 27.29 3.47
C ASN A 146 7.09 27.39 3.36
N GLN A 147 7.84 26.34 3.73
CA GLN A 147 9.30 26.28 3.54
C GLN A 147 9.69 26.00 2.08
N LEU A 148 8.85 25.29 1.32
CA LEU A 148 9.10 24.93 -0.09
C LEU A 148 8.58 25.98 -1.09
N ARG A 149 7.51 26.68 -0.76
CA ARG A 149 6.86 27.69 -1.62
C ARG A 149 7.85 28.70 -2.26
N PRO A 150 8.84 29.25 -1.54
CA PRO A 150 9.81 30.18 -2.14
C PRO A 150 10.72 29.54 -3.19
N GLN A 151 10.77 28.21 -3.26
CA GLN A 151 11.67 27.45 -4.13
C GLN A 151 10.94 26.82 -5.34
N VAL A 152 9.64 27.07 -5.51
CA VAL A 152 8.80 26.47 -6.56
C VAL A 152 9.40 26.74 -7.95
N ASP A 153 9.79 27.99 -8.22
CA ASP A 153 10.38 28.36 -9.54
C ASP A 153 11.66 27.56 -9.86
N GLU A 154 12.50 27.30 -8.84
CA GLU A 154 13.72 26.51 -9.05
C GLU A 154 13.38 25.02 -9.22
N ILE A 155 12.38 24.50 -8.49
CA ILE A 155 11.88 23.13 -8.66
C ILE A 155 11.37 22.96 -10.09
N ASP A 156 10.46 23.82 -10.57
CA ASP A 156 9.86 23.76 -11.89
C ASP A 156 10.91 23.82 -13.01
N LYS A 157 11.91 24.68 -12.87
CA LYS A 157 13.01 24.79 -13.81
C LYS A 157 13.82 23.49 -13.93
N GLN A 158 14.12 22.85 -12.79
CA GLN A 158 14.88 21.60 -12.79
C GLN A 158 14.01 20.43 -13.29
N VAL A 159 12.74 20.36 -12.89
CA VAL A 159 11.77 19.35 -13.34
C VAL A 159 11.62 19.41 -14.86
N SER A 160 11.44 20.58 -15.45
CA SER A 160 11.33 20.75 -16.92
C SER A 160 12.57 20.20 -17.66
N ARG A 161 13.75 20.28 -17.05
CA ARG A 161 14.97 19.69 -17.61
C ARG A 161 14.96 18.16 -17.48
N ILE A 162 14.50 17.64 -16.35
CA ILE A 162 14.54 16.21 -16.00
C ILE A 162 13.44 15.42 -16.76
N GLU A 163 12.32 16.04 -17.09
CA GLU A 163 11.22 15.39 -17.84
C GLU A 163 11.67 14.79 -19.16
N SER A 164 12.65 15.41 -19.84
CA SER A 164 13.21 14.90 -21.09
C SER A 164 14.06 13.63 -20.90
N ILE A 165 14.43 13.28 -19.65
CA ILE A 165 15.25 12.11 -19.32
C ILE A 165 14.35 10.93 -19.02
N GLU A 166 14.56 9.81 -19.72
CA GLU A 166 13.86 8.55 -19.41
C GLU A 166 14.02 8.17 -17.94
N SER A 167 12.95 7.76 -17.28
CA SER A 167 12.94 7.47 -15.83
C SER A 167 14.01 6.46 -15.39
N ALA A 168 14.35 5.48 -16.24
CA ALA A 168 15.39 4.49 -15.99
C ALA A 168 16.83 5.05 -16.04
N LYS A 169 17.01 6.24 -16.61
CA LYS A 169 18.32 6.91 -16.75
C LYS A 169 18.52 8.05 -15.75
N ARG A 170 17.47 8.40 -15.00
CA ARG A 170 17.54 9.47 -14.00
C ARG A 170 18.46 9.09 -12.86
N THR A 171 19.25 10.03 -12.40
CA THR A 171 20.04 9.91 -11.17
C THR A 171 19.14 9.85 -9.93
N VAL A 172 19.72 9.50 -8.78
CA VAL A 172 18.99 9.51 -7.49
C VAL A 172 18.49 10.92 -7.16
N PHE A 173 19.31 11.94 -7.40
CA PHE A 173 18.94 13.34 -7.24
C PHE A 173 17.72 13.71 -8.10
N GLU A 174 17.78 13.43 -9.40
CA GLU A 174 16.70 13.73 -10.35
C GLU A 174 15.39 13.01 -9.99
N SER A 175 15.49 11.74 -9.61
CA SER A 175 14.33 10.95 -9.17
C SER A 175 13.69 11.49 -7.88
N GLN A 176 14.51 11.97 -6.92
CA GLN A 176 14.01 12.54 -5.67
C GLN A 176 13.37 13.93 -5.89
N LEU A 177 13.91 14.71 -6.80
CA LEU A 177 13.34 16.02 -7.15
C LEU A 177 11.99 15.87 -7.87
N MET A 178 11.87 14.95 -8.83
CA MET A 178 10.59 14.61 -9.47
C MET A 178 9.54 14.14 -8.46
N LYS A 179 9.96 13.30 -7.50
CA LYS A 179 9.05 12.85 -6.42
C LYS A 179 8.60 14.00 -5.53
N LEU A 180 9.46 14.97 -5.25
CA LEU A 180 9.09 16.17 -4.48
C LEU A 180 8.08 17.00 -5.25
N ASP A 181 8.29 17.22 -6.54
CA ASP A 181 7.38 17.94 -7.41
C ASP A 181 6.01 17.27 -7.48
N GLU A 182 5.96 15.95 -7.72
CA GLU A 182 4.71 15.17 -7.69
C GLU A 182 3.97 15.32 -6.35
N ALA A 183 4.70 15.32 -5.23
CA ALA A 183 4.13 15.49 -3.89
C ALA A 183 3.55 16.90 -3.69
N MET A 184 4.25 17.94 -4.16
CA MET A 184 3.79 19.32 -4.08
C MET A 184 2.58 19.56 -4.98
N ASN A 185 2.60 19.06 -6.20
CA ASN A 185 1.48 19.12 -7.13
C ASN A 185 0.23 18.41 -6.57
N LEU A 186 0.40 17.21 -5.97
CA LEU A 186 -0.72 16.53 -5.30
C LEU A 186 -1.29 17.37 -4.16
N TYR A 187 -0.43 17.94 -3.31
CA TYR A 187 -0.85 18.78 -2.19
C TYR A 187 -1.64 20.00 -2.64
N GLN A 188 -1.13 20.75 -3.62
CA GLN A 188 -1.81 21.92 -4.18
C GLN A 188 -3.16 21.58 -4.81
N ARG A 189 -3.26 20.44 -5.50
CA ARG A 189 -4.51 19.96 -6.07
C ARG A 189 -5.56 19.62 -5.01
N LEU A 190 -5.13 19.09 -3.87
CA LEU A 190 -6.00 18.86 -2.71
C LEU A 190 -6.45 20.16 -2.07
N GLU A 191 -5.55 21.12 -1.89
CA GLU A 191 -5.79 22.41 -1.26
C GLU A 191 -6.98 23.17 -1.89
N ILE A 192 -7.12 23.08 -3.22
CA ILE A 192 -8.18 23.74 -3.97
C ILE A 192 -9.39 22.87 -4.28
N SER A 193 -9.50 21.67 -3.68
CA SER A 193 -10.50 20.66 -4.07
C SER A 193 -11.93 21.02 -3.68
N LEU A 194 -12.13 21.68 -2.54
CA LEU A 194 -13.45 21.94 -1.98
C LEU A 194 -13.83 23.41 -1.92
N LYS A 195 -12.90 24.32 -2.17
CA LYS A 195 -13.16 25.75 -2.18
C LYS A 195 -12.22 26.50 -3.14
N PRO A 196 -12.64 27.64 -3.69
CA PRO A 196 -11.72 28.51 -4.42
C PRO A 196 -10.63 29.08 -3.50
N PRO A 197 -9.44 29.38 -4.04
CA PRO A 197 -8.41 30.10 -3.29
C PRO A 197 -8.93 31.46 -2.78
N GLY A 198 -8.60 31.78 -1.53
CA GLY A 198 -9.00 33.07 -0.93
C GLY A 198 -10.46 33.17 -0.44
N SER A 199 -11.27 32.12 -0.61
CA SER A 199 -12.64 32.10 -0.06
C SER A 199 -12.61 31.81 1.45
N ASP A 200 -13.09 32.74 2.26
CA ASP A 200 -13.22 32.62 3.71
C ASP A 200 -14.59 32.09 4.16
N ASP A 201 -15.63 32.55 3.51
CA ASP A 201 -17.02 32.08 3.68
C ASP A 201 -17.57 31.60 2.33
N PHE A 202 -17.34 30.32 2.07
CA PHE A 202 -17.69 29.72 0.78
C PHE A 202 -19.21 29.58 0.60
N ALA A 203 -19.97 29.42 1.69
CA ALA A 203 -21.44 29.39 1.61
C ALA A 203 -22.01 30.75 1.17
N ALA A 204 -21.56 31.86 1.77
CA ALA A 204 -21.95 33.19 1.37
C ALA A 204 -21.49 33.55 -0.06
N GLU A 205 -20.27 33.13 -0.45
CA GLU A 205 -19.75 33.27 -1.82
C GLU A 205 -20.64 32.56 -2.83
N LEU A 206 -21.06 31.32 -2.51
CA LEU A 206 -21.92 30.53 -3.38
C LEU A 206 -23.30 31.15 -3.58
N ASP A 207 -23.88 31.73 -2.52
CA ASP A 207 -25.12 32.48 -2.59
C ASP A 207 -24.97 33.77 -3.44
N ALA A 208 -23.87 34.51 -3.29
CA ALA A 208 -23.56 35.67 -4.11
C ALA A 208 -23.37 35.28 -5.59
N TYR A 209 -22.68 34.17 -5.84
CA TYR A 209 -22.52 33.63 -7.19
C TYR A 209 -23.87 33.32 -7.85
N GLN A 210 -24.75 32.57 -7.17
CA GLN A 210 -26.06 32.24 -7.71
C GLN A 210 -26.86 33.50 -8.06
N LYS A 211 -26.84 34.54 -7.21
CA LYS A 211 -27.50 35.82 -7.46
C LYS A 211 -26.89 36.59 -8.62
N SER A 212 -25.60 36.40 -8.89
CA SER A 212 -24.90 37.10 -9.99
C SER A 212 -25.14 36.47 -11.36
N ILE A 213 -25.60 35.22 -11.44
CA ILE A 213 -25.77 34.48 -12.70
C ILE A 213 -26.81 35.18 -13.63
N PRO A 214 -28.07 35.46 -13.21
CA PRO A 214 -29.06 36.04 -14.13
C PRO A 214 -28.63 37.40 -14.69
N PRO A 215 -28.22 38.38 -13.87
CA PRO A 215 -27.82 39.70 -14.41
C PRO A 215 -26.50 39.61 -15.21
N GLY A 216 -25.56 38.74 -14.81
CA GLY A 216 -24.29 38.53 -15.52
C GLY A 216 -24.51 37.92 -16.91
N ILE A 217 -25.37 36.92 -17.05
CA ILE A 217 -25.71 36.32 -18.35
C ILE A 217 -26.43 37.33 -19.24
N ALA A 218 -27.35 38.13 -18.69
CA ALA A 218 -27.99 39.19 -19.43
C ALA A 218 -26.97 40.20 -19.98
N ALA A 219 -25.98 40.57 -19.15
CA ALA A 219 -24.89 41.46 -19.56
C ALA A 219 -23.99 40.85 -20.65
N VAL A 220 -23.65 39.54 -20.56
CA VAL A 220 -22.91 38.84 -21.61
C VAL A 220 -23.66 38.84 -22.93
N ASN A 221 -24.95 38.49 -22.92
CA ASN A 221 -25.78 38.44 -24.12
C ASN A 221 -25.94 39.83 -24.75
N ALA A 222 -26.13 40.89 -23.97
CA ALA A 222 -26.21 42.26 -24.45
C ALA A 222 -24.91 42.74 -25.08
N ARG A 223 -23.75 42.43 -24.46
CA ARG A 223 -22.42 42.71 -25.00
C ARG A 223 -22.20 42.02 -26.34
N ASP A 224 -22.50 40.73 -26.42
CA ASP A 224 -22.29 39.92 -27.61
C ASP A 224 -23.22 40.35 -28.77
N ALA A 225 -24.39 40.96 -28.43
CA ALA A 225 -25.29 41.59 -29.37
C ALA A 225 -24.87 43.03 -29.74
N GLY A 226 -23.75 43.54 -29.22
CA GLY A 226 -23.30 44.93 -29.46
C GLY A 226 -24.15 46.01 -28.78
N GLN A 227 -24.95 45.64 -27.77
CA GLN A 227 -25.81 46.53 -27.02
C GLN A 227 -25.12 47.06 -25.75
N LYS A 228 -25.70 48.15 -25.19
CA LYS A 228 -25.25 48.63 -23.87
C LYS A 228 -25.58 47.59 -22.81
N PHE A 229 -24.59 47.22 -22.00
CA PHE A 229 -24.72 46.20 -20.97
C PHE A 229 -24.27 46.70 -19.59
N ASP A 230 -24.68 46.00 -18.55
CA ASP A 230 -24.27 46.24 -17.18
C ASP A 230 -22.83 45.70 -16.96
N GLN A 231 -21.87 46.64 -16.89
CA GLN A 231 -20.46 46.34 -16.73
C GLN A 231 -20.14 45.69 -15.37
N ASP A 232 -20.84 46.09 -14.31
CA ASP A 232 -20.59 45.57 -12.96
C ASP A 232 -21.10 44.11 -12.83
N ALA A 233 -22.30 43.84 -13.35
CA ALA A 233 -22.84 42.49 -13.41
C ALA A 233 -21.95 41.56 -14.27
N PHE A 234 -21.45 42.06 -15.40
CA PHE A 234 -20.51 41.33 -16.27
C PHE A 234 -19.21 41.01 -15.54
N ASN A 235 -18.56 41.99 -14.92
CA ASN A 235 -17.28 41.83 -14.24
C ASN A 235 -17.41 40.89 -13.02
N THR A 236 -18.52 40.98 -12.28
CA THR A 236 -18.80 40.13 -11.12
C THR A 236 -18.88 38.66 -11.53
N LEU A 237 -19.67 38.34 -12.56
CA LEU A 237 -19.77 36.96 -13.05
C LEU A 237 -18.44 36.48 -13.63
N LEU A 238 -17.72 37.32 -14.38
CA LEU A 238 -16.40 36.96 -14.93
C LEU A 238 -15.37 36.66 -13.83
N GLY A 239 -15.39 37.42 -12.73
CA GLY A 239 -14.52 37.17 -11.56
C GLY A 239 -14.76 35.78 -10.94
N PHE A 240 -16.03 35.42 -10.69
CA PHE A 240 -16.37 34.06 -10.22
C PHE A 240 -15.94 32.99 -11.22
N MET A 241 -16.22 33.17 -12.51
CA MET A 241 -15.84 32.21 -13.55
C MET A 241 -14.32 32.00 -13.64
N GLY A 242 -13.53 33.08 -13.47
CA GLY A 242 -12.06 32.98 -13.44
C GLY A 242 -11.55 32.13 -12.28
N ASN A 243 -12.08 32.37 -11.07
CA ASN A 243 -11.71 31.60 -9.88
C ASN A 243 -12.13 30.12 -10.03
N TYR A 244 -13.34 29.85 -10.48
CA TYR A 244 -13.83 28.48 -10.64
C TYR A 244 -13.16 27.74 -11.79
N ASN A 245 -12.71 28.42 -12.85
CA ASN A 245 -11.93 27.81 -13.91
C ASN A 245 -10.58 27.30 -13.41
N THR A 246 -9.92 28.01 -12.51
CA THR A 246 -8.68 27.54 -11.85
C THR A 246 -8.94 26.24 -11.08
N VAL A 247 -10.01 26.21 -10.27
CA VAL A 247 -10.41 25.01 -9.53
C VAL A 247 -10.78 23.87 -10.49
N ALA A 248 -11.52 24.16 -11.57
CA ALA A 248 -11.93 23.18 -12.58
C ALA A 248 -10.74 22.50 -13.26
N SER A 249 -9.65 23.24 -13.48
CA SER A 249 -8.48 22.75 -14.20
C SER A 249 -7.56 21.85 -13.35
N PHE A 250 -7.53 22.07 -12.03
CA PHE A 250 -6.51 21.46 -11.18
C PHE A 250 -7.05 20.62 -10.02
N ALA A 251 -8.28 20.87 -9.52
CA ALA A 251 -8.78 20.23 -8.30
C ALA A 251 -8.92 18.71 -8.41
N LEU A 252 -8.48 17.99 -7.38
CA LEU A 252 -8.70 16.57 -7.15
C LEU A 252 -8.93 16.30 -5.66
N PRO A 253 -9.77 15.33 -5.27
CA PRO A 253 -10.55 14.40 -6.11
C PRO A 253 -11.79 15.01 -6.74
N LEU A 254 -12.50 14.22 -7.58
CA LEU A 254 -13.82 14.59 -8.07
C LEU A 254 -14.85 14.33 -6.96
N THR A 255 -15.41 15.40 -6.41
CA THR A 255 -16.22 15.35 -5.18
C THR A 255 -17.71 15.48 -5.44
N ILE A 256 -18.11 16.02 -6.61
CA ILE A 256 -19.50 16.34 -6.93
C ILE A 256 -20.09 15.26 -7.83
N PRO A 257 -21.07 14.47 -7.34
CA PRO A 257 -21.81 13.52 -8.17
C PRO A 257 -22.73 14.25 -9.17
N PRO A 258 -23.10 13.60 -10.28
CA PRO A 258 -24.10 14.15 -11.20
C PRO A 258 -25.44 14.32 -10.49
N THR A 259 -26.29 15.23 -10.97
CA THR A 259 -27.66 15.42 -10.46
C THR A 259 -28.55 14.23 -10.73
N ASP A 260 -28.35 13.53 -11.87
CA ASP A 260 -29.03 12.30 -12.22
C ASP A 260 -28.16 11.09 -11.82
N PRO A 261 -28.61 10.25 -10.86
CA PRO A 261 -27.87 9.08 -10.41
C PRO A 261 -27.69 7.98 -11.48
N SER A 262 -28.44 8.04 -12.58
CA SER A 262 -28.33 7.06 -13.68
C SER A 262 -27.14 7.31 -14.60
N LEU A 263 -26.53 8.50 -14.51
CA LEU A 263 -25.37 8.86 -15.31
C LEU A 263 -24.13 8.07 -14.91
N PRO A 264 -23.20 7.83 -15.86
CA PRO A 264 -22.03 7.02 -15.61
C PRO A 264 -21.06 7.66 -14.62
N ARG A 265 -20.13 6.88 -14.10
CA ARG A 265 -19.08 7.28 -13.16
C ARG A 265 -18.29 8.49 -13.64
N ASP A 266 -18.05 8.57 -14.94
CA ASP A 266 -17.21 9.62 -15.54
C ASP A 266 -17.88 11.02 -15.53
N ASP A 267 -19.17 11.10 -15.16
CA ASP A 267 -19.89 12.35 -14.95
C ASP A 267 -19.70 12.97 -13.55
N TRP A 268 -18.94 12.32 -12.66
CA TRP A 268 -18.48 12.96 -11.43
C TRP A 268 -17.51 14.08 -11.76
N GLN A 269 -17.66 15.21 -11.08
CA GLN A 269 -16.93 16.45 -11.35
C GLN A 269 -16.18 16.94 -10.12
N ASN A 270 -15.16 17.76 -10.32
CA ASN A 270 -14.68 18.61 -9.25
C ASN A 270 -15.62 19.81 -9.05
N ILE A 271 -15.47 20.48 -7.92
CA ILE A 271 -16.39 21.57 -7.56
C ILE A 271 -16.31 22.75 -8.55
N GLY A 272 -15.12 23.05 -9.08
CA GLY A 272 -14.94 24.12 -10.06
C GLY A 272 -15.69 23.86 -11.36
N THR A 273 -15.55 22.65 -11.94
CA THR A 273 -16.28 22.25 -13.15
C THR A 273 -17.80 22.32 -12.93
N ASN A 274 -18.28 21.86 -11.78
CA ASN A 274 -19.70 21.92 -11.45
C ASN A 274 -20.21 23.34 -11.32
N LEU A 275 -19.47 24.24 -10.67
CA LEU A 275 -19.85 25.65 -10.55
C LEU A 275 -19.81 26.35 -11.89
N MET A 276 -18.85 26.04 -12.78
CA MET A 276 -18.86 26.56 -14.15
C MET A 276 -20.08 26.06 -14.94
N GLN A 277 -20.52 24.83 -14.72
CA GLN A 277 -21.75 24.31 -15.33
C GLN A 277 -23.00 25.00 -14.78
N THR A 278 -23.03 25.34 -13.49
CA THR A 278 -24.13 26.08 -12.82
C THR A 278 -24.41 27.41 -13.52
N ALA A 279 -23.38 28.12 -14.01
CA ALA A 279 -23.59 29.36 -14.79
C ALA A 279 -24.38 29.12 -16.08
N ARG A 280 -24.33 27.93 -16.67
CA ARG A 280 -25.01 27.57 -17.92
C ARG A 280 -26.44 27.07 -17.66
N THR A 281 -26.62 26.29 -16.58
CA THR A 281 -27.91 25.64 -16.26
C THR A 281 -28.79 26.46 -15.34
N GLY A 282 -28.20 27.36 -14.54
CA GLY A 282 -28.89 28.12 -13.48
C GLY A 282 -29.13 27.27 -12.21
N GLU A 283 -28.82 25.95 -12.23
CA GLU A 283 -29.12 25.03 -11.14
C GLU A 283 -27.84 24.65 -10.39
N LEU A 284 -27.79 24.89 -9.09
CA LEU A 284 -26.70 24.49 -8.22
C LEU A 284 -26.88 23.04 -7.77
N ASN A 285 -25.83 22.25 -7.90
CA ASN A 285 -25.82 20.87 -7.38
C ASN A 285 -25.88 20.87 -5.84
N PRO A 286 -26.80 20.12 -5.20
CA PRO A 286 -26.90 20.07 -3.74
C PRO A 286 -25.59 19.65 -3.04
N ALA A 287 -24.77 18.80 -3.68
CA ALA A 287 -23.48 18.40 -3.12
C ALA A 287 -22.53 19.60 -2.95
N ALA A 288 -22.50 20.53 -3.90
CA ALA A 288 -21.68 21.74 -3.81
C ALA A 288 -22.11 22.61 -2.62
N LYS A 289 -23.42 22.69 -2.35
CA LYS A 289 -23.94 23.40 -1.19
C LYS A 289 -23.52 22.77 0.13
N PHE A 290 -23.65 21.45 0.27
CA PHE A 290 -23.18 20.74 1.47
C PHE A 290 -21.68 20.94 1.71
N TYR A 291 -20.85 20.89 0.67
CA TYR A 291 -19.41 21.15 0.84
C TYR A 291 -19.14 22.61 1.23
N ALA A 292 -19.87 23.57 0.69
CA ALA A 292 -19.74 24.98 1.08
C ALA A 292 -20.12 25.19 2.56
N GLU A 293 -21.19 24.58 3.03
CA GLU A 293 -21.62 24.60 4.43
C GLU A 293 -20.54 23.97 5.35
N MET A 294 -19.98 22.80 4.96
CA MET A 294 -18.89 22.15 5.70
C MET A 294 -17.64 23.06 5.79
N VAL A 295 -17.21 23.65 4.67
CA VAL A 295 -16.04 24.54 4.62
C VAL A 295 -16.23 25.75 5.51
N THR A 296 -17.38 26.44 5.40
CA THR A 296 -17.68 27.64 6.19
C THR A 296 -17.72 27.30 7.69
N ALA A 297 -18.41 26.22 8.07
CA ALA A 297 -18.50 25.78 9.46
C ALA A 297 -17.13 25.37 10.05
N TYR A 298 -16.29 24.68 9.28
CA TYR A 298 -14.94 24.30 9.72
C TYR A 298 -14.03 25.52 9.91
N ARG A 299 -14.06 26.47 8.98
CA ARG A 299 -13.29 27.73 9.06
C ARG A 299 -13.73 28.62 10.21
N SER A 300 -15.02 28.63 10.52
CA SER A 300 -15.62 29.41 11.62
C SER A 300 -15.53 28.70 12.98
N ASP A 301 -14.86 27.53 13.06
CA ASP A 301 -14.73 26.71 14.27
C ASP A 301 -16.08 26.34 14.90
N GLN A 302 -17.05 25.92 14.05
CA GLN A 302 -18.41 25.51 14.43
C GLN A 302 -18.61 24.00 14.21
N PRO A 303 -18.18 23.13 15.16
CA PRO A 303 -18.26 21.68 14.98
C PRO A 303 -19.68 21.14 14.81
N ALA A 304 -20.66 21.75 15.48
CA ALA A 304 -22.06 21.30 15.41
C ALA A 304 -22.62 21.45 13.98
N ASP A 305 -22.39 22.61 13.35
CA ASP A 305 -22.88 22.91 12.00
C ASP A 305 -22.14 22.07 10.95
N PHE A 306 -20.82 21.90 11.12
CA PHE A 306 -20.04 20.99 10.30
C PHE A 306 -20.58 19.56 10.34
N ASN A 307 -20.80 19.03 11.56
CA ASN A 307 -21.27 17.67 11.74
C ASN A 307 -22.70 17.48 11.18
N GLN A 308 -23.54 18.50 11.30
CA GLN A 308 -24.86 18.51 10.70
C GLN A 308 -24.81 18.50 9.17
N ALA A 309 -23.92 19.30 8.54
CA ALA A 309 -23.75 19.33 7.09
C ALA A 309 -23.22 17.99 6.56
N VAL A 310 -22.24 17.36 7.26
CA VAL A 310 -21.75 16.00 6.92
C VAL A 310 -22.88 14.98 7.00
N ALA A 311 -23.67 14.98 8.09
CA ALA A 311 -24.79 14.06 8.25
C ALA A 311 -25.87 14.28 7.17
N GLY A 312 -26.23 15.52 6.87
CA GLY A 312 -27.17 15.88 5.81
C GLY A 312 -26.74 15.38 4.43
N TYR A 313 -25.46 15.58 4.11
CA TYR A 313 -24.89 15.10 2.84
C TYR A 313 -24.90 13.57 2.76
N ARG A 314 -24.56 12.85 3.84
CA ARG A 314 -24.64 11.38 3.87
C ARG A 314 -26.07 10.87 3.65
N VAL A 315 -27.08 11.53 4.21
CA VAL A 315 -28.50 11.20 3.98
C VAL A 315 -28.85 11.38 2.50
N TRP A 316 -28.48 12.52 1.92
CA TRP A 316 -28.72 12.80 0.51
C TRP A 316 -28.03 11.79 -0.42
N LEU A 317 -26.79 11.40 -0.10
CA LEU A 317 -26.05 10.34 -0.83
C LEU A 317 -26.71 8.97 -0.67
N ALA A 318 -27.23 8.64 0.52
CA ALA A 318 -27.87 7.35 0.78
C ALA A 318 -29.15 7.16 -0.06
N GLU A 319 -29.88 8.26 -0.35
CA GLU A 319 -31.07 8.23 -1.20
C GLU A 319 -30.76 8.03 -2.69
N ARG A 320 -29.61 8.53 -3.16
CA ARG A 320 -29.30 8.64 -4.61
C ARG A 320 -28.09 7.82 -5.05
N PHE A 321 -27.06 7.72 -4.20
CA PHE A 321 -25.75 7.11 -4.52
C PHE A 321 -25.39 6.01 -3.52
N THR A 322 -26.38 5.19 -3.13
CA THR A 322 -26.22 4.10 -2.16
C THR A 322 -25.04 3.16 -2.48
N PRO A 323 -24.78 2.73 -3.74
CA PRO A 323 -23.67 1.85 -4.05
C PRO A 323 -22.30 2.49 -3.76
N GLN A 324 -22.13 3.77 -4.10
CA GLN A 324 -20.89 4.52 -3.90
C GLN A 324 -20.63 4.79 -2.42
N LEU A 325 -21.67 5.18 -1.69
CA LEU A 325 -21.60 5.38 -0.25
C LEU A 325 -21.25 4.08 0.48
N ARG A 326 -21.91 2.96 0.12
CA ARG A 326 -21.62 1.64 0.69
C ARG A 326 -20.17 1.22 0.43
N LYS A 327 -19.68 1.43 -0.80
CA LYS A 327 -18.30 1.10 -1.16
C LYS A 327 -17.29 1.90 -0.33
N ALA A 328 -17.53 3.19 -0.14
CA ALA A 328 -16.70 4.05 0.70
C ALA A 328 -16.72 3.62 2.17
N ASP A 329 -17.89 3.32 2.76
CA ASP A 329 -18.02 2.82 4.12
C ASP A 329 -17.28 1.48 4.32
N GLN A 330 -17.33 0.59 3.33
CA GLN A 330 -16.65 -0.71 3.37
C GLN A 330 -15.13 -0.58 3.26
N GLU A 331 -14.63 0.31 2.40
CA GLU A 331 -13.20 0.57 2.29
C GLU A 331 -12.67 1.26 3.56
N PHE A 332 -13.42 2.19 4.13
CA PHE A 332 -13.10 2.78 5.44
C PHE A 332 -13.03 1.73 6.56
N PHE A 333 -14.00 0.82 6.61
CA PHE A 333 -13.99 -0.30 7.54
C PHE A 333 -12.74 -1.18 7.36
N PHE A 334 -12.38 -1.51 6.12
CA PHE A 334 -11.21 -2.32 5.79
C PHE A 334 -9.91 -1.63 6.24
N SER A 335 -9.76 -0.35 5.94
CA SER A 335 -8.60 0.47 6.31
C SER A 335 -8.45 0.59 7.83
N THR A 336 -9.56 0.73 8.55
CA THR A 336 -9.58 0.79 10.02
C THR A 336 -9.21 -0.55 10.67
N LEU A 337 -9.63 -1.66 10.07
CA LEU A 337 -9.37 -3.00 10.61
C LEU A 337 -7.91 -3.43 10.45
N GLU A 338 -7.18 -2.92 9.45
CA GLU A 338 -5.77 -3.21 9.16
C GLU A 338 -5.43 -4.71 9.17
N PRO A 339 -6.16 -5.57 8.42
CA PRO A 339 -6.06 -7.03 8.58
C PRO A 339 -4.65 -7.56 8.29
N PHE A 340 -3.96 -7.02 7.30
CA PHE A 340 -2.61 -7.47 6.92
C PHE A 340 -1.56 -7.08 7.98
N TYR A 341 -1.64 -5.87 8.53
CA TYR A 341 -0.74 -5.45 9.61
C TYR A 341 -0.92 -6.32 10.86
N LYS A 342 -2.15 -6.57 11.26
CA LYS A 342 -2.45 -7.40 12.44
C LYS A 342 -2.09 -8.87 12.21
N ALA A 343 -2.33 -9.41 11.01
CA ALA A 343 -1.86 -10.76 10.64
C ALA A 343 -0.32 -10.86 10.71
N MET A 344 0.40 -9.85 10.21
CA MET A 344 1.85 -9.78 10.27
C MET A 344 2.38 -9.89 11.70
N VAL A 345 1.80 -9.14 12.65
CA VAL A 345 2.17 -9.20 14.07
C VAL A 345 1.94 -10.59 14.66
N ILE A 346 0.81 -11.25 14.31
CA ILE A 346 0.50 -12.60 14.79
C ILE A 346 1.49 -13.62 14.19
N TYR A 347 1.88 -13.48 12.90
CA TYR A 347 2.90 -14.35 12.29
C TYR A 347 4.25 -14.22 13.00
N VAL A 348 4.69 -13.02 13.39
CA VAL A 348 5.92 -12.82 14.17
C VAL A 348 5.83 -13.55 15.51
N LEU A 349 4.74 -13.38 16.25
CA LEU A 349 4.55 -14.07 17.53
C LEU A 349 4.57 -15.61 17.35
N ALA A 350 3.89 -16.12 16.34
CA ALA A 350 3.87 -17.54 16.01
C ALA A 350 5.27 -18.05 15.62
N LEU A 351 6.03 -17.29 14.82
CA LEU A 351 7.41 -17.61 14.46
C LEU A 351 8.31 -17.72 15.67
N VAL A 352 8.24 -16.74 16.58
CA VAL A 352 9.01 -16.74 17.82
C VAL A 352 8.68 -17.99 18.65
N LEU A 353 7.41 -18.33 18.84
CA LEU A 353 7.01 -19.55 19.56
C LEU A 353 7.47 -20.83 18.85
N ALA A 354 7.44 -20.88 17.51
CA ALA A 354 7.93 -22.01 16.73
C ALA A 354 9.42 -22.21 16.91
N LEU A 355 10.22 -21.13 16.86
CA LEU A 355 11.67 -21.20 17.10
C LEU A 355 12.00 -21.65 18.53
N PHE A 356 11.29 -21.13 19.54
CA PHE A 356 11.46 -21.57 20.91
C PHE A 356 11.06 -23.05 21.12
N SER A 357 10.14 -23.58 20.33
CA SER A 357 9.76 -24.99 20.41
C SER A 357 10.93 -25.95 20.10
N TRP A 358 11.91 -25.50 19.29
CA TRP A 358 13.11 -26.32 18.96
C TRP A 358 14.09 -26.49 20.12
N PHE A 359 13.97 -25.68 21.19
CA PHE A 359 14.73 -25.95 22.43
C PHE A 359 14.12 -27.03 23.31
N ASN A 360 13.08 -27.73 22.85
CA ASN A 360 12.35 -28.78 23.56
C ASN A 360 11.82 -28.38 24.95
N LEU A 361 11.55 -27.11 25.15
CA LEU A 361 11.07 -26.59 26.42
C LEU A 361 9.65 -27.10 26.75
N SER A 362 8.76 -27.17 25.77
CA SER A 362 7.42 -27.72 25.94
C SER A 362 6.65 -27.86 24.62
N ASP A 363 5.86 -28.94 24.49
CA ASP A 363 4.98 -29.21 23.34
C ASP A 363 3.91 -28.13 23.09
N TRP A 364 3.51 -27.41 24.13
CA TRP A 364 2.51 -26.36 23.96
C TRP A 364 2.99 -25.19 23.10
N LEU A 365 4.30 -24.94 23.04
CA LEU A 365 4.89 -23.89 22.20
C LEU A 365 4.60 -24.14 20.71
N ARG A 366 4.91 -25.35 20.23
CA ARG A 366 4.65 -25.75 18.84
C ARG A 366 3.15 -25.69 18.50
N ARG A 367 2.29 -26.21 19.41
CA ARG A 367 0.83 -26.16 19.23
C ARG A 367 0.32 -24.73 19.19
N SER A 368 0.82 -23.84 20.07
CA SER A 368 0.47 -22.42 20.08
C SER A 368 0.90 -21.73 18.79
N ALA A 369 2.12 -21.99 18.31
CA ALA A 369 2.59 -21.47 17.04
C ALA A 369 1.66 -21.88 15.91
N PHE A 370 1.30 -23.16 15.82
CA PHE A 370 0.41 -23.66 14.76
C PHE A 370 -1.00 -23.01 14.80
N TYR A 371 -1.61 -22.90 15.98
CA TYR A 371 -2.93 -22.27 16.09
C TYR A 371 -2.89 -20.77 15.84
N LEU A 372 -1.82 -20.07 16.21
CA LEU A 372 -1.66 -18.65 15.87
C LEU A 372 -1.42 -18.45 14.38
N ILE A 373 -0.68 -19.36 13.71
CA ILE A 373 -0.53 -19.34 12.24
C ILE A 373 -1.89 -19.53 11.56
N MET A 374 -2.73 -20.45 12.06
CA MET A 374 -4.09 -20.62 11.54
C MET A 374 -4.93 -19.37 11.72
N LEU A 375 -4.88 -18.72 12.89
CA LEU A 375 -5.58 -17.46 13.13
C LEU A 375 -5.08 -16.36 12.18
N ALA A 376 -3.76 -16.18 12.09
CA ALA A 376 -3.15 -15.17 11.19
C ALA A 376 -3.54 -15.44 9.74
N TRP A 377 -3.55 -16.69 9.30
CA TRP A 377 -3.96 -17.08 7.95
C TRP A 377 -5.45 -16.81 7.69
N ILE A 378 -6.32 -17.04 8.68
CA ILE A 378 -7.75 -16.68 8.57
C ILE A 378 -7.91 -15.16 8.40
N ILE A 379 -7.22 -14.36 9.21
CA ILE A 379 -7.23 -12.89 9.10
C ILE A 379 -6.64 -12.44 7.76
N HIS A 380 -5.55 -13.04 7.33
CA HIS A 380 -4.92 -12.79 6.04
C HIS A 380 -5.87 -13.12 4.88
N THR A 381 -6.56 -14.26 4.95
CA THR A 381 -7.57 -14.68 3.96
C THR A 381 -8.75 -13.71 3.95
N PHE A 382 -9.23 -13.28 5.13
CA PHE A 382 -10.27 -12.26 5.21
C PHE A 382 -9.82 -10.97 4.51
N GLY A 383 -8.61 -10.49 4.80
CA GLY A 383 -8.05 -9.29 4.14
C GLY A 383 -7.96 -9.44 2.62
N LEU A 384 -7.50 -10.60 2.14
CA LEU A 384 -7.38 -10.90 0.72
C LEU A 384 -8.76 -10.92 0.02
N VAL A 385 -9.73 -11.65 0.58
CA VAL A 385 -11.09 -11.76 0.01
C VAL A 385 -11.82 -10.43 0.06
N PHE A 386 -11.67 -9.68 1.16
CA PHE A 386 -12.32 -8.37 1.28
C PHE A 386 -11.74 -7.37 0.27
N ARG A 387 -10.42 -7.41 0.04
CA ARG A 387 -9.76 -6.62 -1.00
C ARG A 387 -10.28 -6.98 -2.41
N MET A 388 -10.38 -8.28 -2.71
CA MET A 388 -10.99 -8.75 -3.98
C MET A 388 -12.41 -8.21 -4.16
N TYR A 389 -13.19 -8.18 -3.09
CA TYR A 389 -14.54 -7.63 -3.11
C TYR A 389 -14.54 -6.10 -3.38
N LEU A 390 -13.66 -5.33 -2.74
CA LEU A 390 -13.55 -3.88 -2.96
C LEU A 390 -13.08 -3.53 -4.37
N GLU A 391 -12.10 -4.26 -4.90
CA GLU A 391 -11.54 -4.05 -6.24
C GLU A 391 -12.45 -4.62 -7.35
N GLY A 392 -13.27 -5.62 -7.05
CA GLY A 392 -14.01 -6.40 -8.04
C GLY A 392 -13.11 -7.25 -8.94
N ARG A 393 -11.92 -7.61 -8.45
CA ARG A 393 -10.85 -8.28 -9.20
C ARG A 393 -10.27 -9.46 -8.43
N PRO A 394 -9.63 -10.42 -9.13
CA PRO A 394 -8.87 -11.50 -8.51
C PRO A 394 -7.72 -11.01 -7.62
N PRO A 395 -7.12 -11.89 -6.79
CA PRO A 395 -6.28 -11.48 -5.66
C PRO A 395 -4.95 -10.80 -6.02
N VAL A 396 -4.50 -10.90 -7.26
CA VAL A 396 -3.18 -10.37 -7.69
C VAL A 396 -3.38 -9.41 -8.86
N THR A 397 -3.21 -8.12 -8.60
CA THR A 397 -3.40 -7.02 -9.56
C THR A 397 -2.14 -6.16 -9.74
N ASN A 398 -1.27 -6.12 -8.71
CA ASN A 398 -0.04 -5.34 -8.70
C ASN A 398 1.03 -6.01 -7.82
N LEU A 399 2.19 -5.35 -7.67
CA LEU A 399 3.31 -5.89 -6.88
C LEU A 399 2.95 -6.05 -5.40
N TYR A 400 2.19 -5.13 -4.82
CA TYR A 400 1.71 -5.20 -3.44
C TYR A 400 0.82 -6.43 -3.21
N SER A 401 -0.18 -6.64 -4.04
CA SER A 401 -1.10 -7.77 -3.94
C SER A 401 -0.40 -9.12 -4.23
N SER A 402 0.63 -9.13 -5.09
CA SER A 402 1.45 -10.32 -5.32
C SER A 402 2.22 -10.73 -4.05
N ALA A 403 2.76 -9.76 -3.29
CA ALA A 403 3.45 -10.06 -2.03
C ALA A 403 2.50 -10.69 -0.99
N ILE A 404 1.30 -10.14 -0.85
CA ILE A 404 0.26 -10.70 0.01
C ILE A 404 -0.08 -12.12 -0.43
N PHE A 405 -0.34 -12.36 -1.71
CA PHE A 405 -0.76 -13.67 -2.20
C PHE A 405 0.35 -14.73 -2.14
N ILE A 406 1.61 -14.38 -2.40
CA ILE A 406 2.77 -15.27 -2.23
C ILE A 406 2.86 -15.71 -0.76
N GLY A 407 2.73 -14.77 0.18
CA GLY A 407 2.73 -15.09 1.61
C GLY A 407 1.59 -16.02 2.00
N TRP A 408 0.38 -15.73 1.53
CA TRP A 408 -0.80 -16.55 1.78
C TRP A 408 -0.63 -17.98 1.30
N GLY A 409 -0.13 -18.19 0.07
CA GLY A 409 0.13 -19.50 -0.49
C GLY A 409 1.27 -20.26 0.23
N ALA A 410 2.36 -19.55 0.56
CA ALA A 410 3.48 -20.15 1.30
C ALA A 410 3.08 -20.58 2.72
N VAL A 411 2.21 -19.83 3.39
CA VAL A 411 1.66 -20.21 4.70
C VAL A 411 0.85 -21.49 4.62
N ILE A 412 0.00 -21.66 3.58
CA ILE A 412 -0.74 -22.93 3.37
C ILE A 412 0.23 -24.10 3.25
N LEU A 413 1.25 -23.97 2.40
CA LEU A 413 2.25 -25.02 2.22
C LEU A 413 2.96 -25.36 3.54
N GLY A 414 3.35 -24.33 4.31
CA GLY A 414 3.95 -24.53 5.64
C GLY A 414 3.01 -25.23 6.62
N MET A 415 1.72 -24.88 6.65
CA MET A 415 0.71 -25.55 7.49
C MET A 415 0.50 -27.02 7.08
N VAL A 416 0.49 -27.31 5.78
CA VAL A 416 0.40 -28.70 5.27
C VAL A 416 1.63 -29.50 5.70
N LEU A 417 2.83 -28.93 5.57
CA LEU A 417 4.06 -29.57 6.04
C LEU A 417 4.02 -29.84 7.54
N GLU A 418 3.60 -28.87 8.36
CA GLU A 418 3.49 -29.07 9.82
C GLU A 418 2.48 -30.15 10.21
N LYS A 419 1.36 -30.24 9.48
CA LYS A 419 0.36 -31.29 9.71
C LYS A 419 0.90 -32.68 9.40
N ILE A 420 1.75 -32.81 8.39
CA ILE A 420 2.35 -34.10 7.96
C ILE A 420 3.50 -34.48 8.90
N TYR A 421 4.46 -33.58 9.13
CA TYR A 421 5.73 -33.90 9.79
C TYR A 421 5.75 -33.62 11.29
N ARG A 422 5.02 -32.61 11.76
CA ARG A 422 4.83 -32.25 13.18
C ARG A 422 6.13 -31.98 13.96
N ASP A 423 7.13 -31.43 13.30
CA ASP A 423 8.46 -31.13 13.85
C ASP A 423 8.74 -29.63 14.08
N GLY A 424 7.72 -28.77 13.86
CA GLY A 424 7.82 -27.32 14.00
C GLY A 424 8.44 -26.62 12.78
N ILE A 425 8.98 -27.36 11.81
CA ILE A 425 9.60 -26.77 10.61
C ILE A 425 8.53 -26.07 9.77
N GLY A 426 7.38 -26.71 9.59
CA GLY A 426 6.26 -26.12 8.88
C GLY A 426 5.78 -24.81 9.52
N CYS A 427 5.76 -24.72 10.86
CA CYS A 427 5.42 -23.49 11.58
C CYS A 427 6.45 -22.38 11.35
N VAL A 428 7.75 -22.69 11.35
CA VAL A 428 8.81 -21.71 11.07
C VAL A 428 8.71 -21.20 9.64
N VAL A 429 8.48 -22.09 8.66
CA VAL A 429 8.27 -21.72 7.24
C VAL A 429 7.06 -20.80 7.10
N ALA A 430 5.90 -21.19 7.63
CA ALA A 430 4.67 -20.42 7.54
C ALA A 430 4.77 -19.04 8.23
N GLY A 431 5.29 -19.02 9.47
CA GLY A 431 5.45 -17.76 10.22
C GLY A 431 6.43 -16.80 9.54
N SER A 432 7.56 -17.32 9.05
CA SER A 432 8.56 -16.51 8.34
C SER A 432 8.01 -15.98 7.00
N ALA A 433 7.41 -16.85 6.19
CA ALA A 433 6.86 -16.46 4.89
C ALA A 433 5.75 -15.43 5.05
N GLY A 434 4.79 -15.68 5.96
CA GLY A 434 3.71 -14.73 6.24
C GLY A 434 4.22 -13.38 6.73
N PHE A 435 5.18 -13.37 7.65
CA PHE A 435 5.79 -12.13 8.15
C PHE A 435 6.55 -11.38 7.05
N VAL A 436 7.51 -12.06 6.38
CA VAL A 436 8.39 -11.41 5.40
C VAL A 436 7.62 -10.84 4.21
N THR A 437 6.65 -11.57 3.69
CA THR A 437 5.86 -11.07 2.55
C THR A 437 4.92 -9.93 2.94
N LEU A 438 4.33 -9.96 4.13
CA LEU A 438 3.48 -8.86 4.60
C LEU A 438 4.29 -7.60 4.97
N ILE A 439 5.53 -7.72 5.47
CA ILE A 439 6.39 -6.55 5.67
C ILE A 439 6.86 -5.96 4.33
N ILE A 440 7.11 -6.80 3.31
CA ILE A 440 7.35 -6.33 1.93
C ILE A 440 6.13 -5.58 1.41
N ALA A 441 4.93 -6.15 1.53
CA ALA A 441 3.70 -5.49 1.14
C ALA A 441 3.50 -4.16 1.89
N HIS A 442 3.73 -4.13 3.20
CA HIS A 442 3.65 -2.90 3.99
C HIS A 442 4.59 -1.81 3.46
N ASN A 443 5.83 -2.15 3.12
CA ASN A 443 6.77 -1.18 2.54
C ASN A 443 6.35 -0.71 1.14
N LEU A 444 5.77 -1.59 0.32
CA LEU A 444 5.24 -1.22 -1.00
C LEU A 444 4.02 -0.28 -0.88
N ALA A 445 3.21 -0.42 0.17
CA ALA A 445 2.08 0.47 0.43
C ALA A 445 2.50 1.90 0.84
N LEU A 446 3.75 2.13 1.23
CA LEU A 446 4.24 3.47 1.58
C LEU A 446 4.33 4.43 0.37
N SER A 447 4.20 3.94 -0.84
CA SER A 447 4.16 4.75 -2.06
C SER A 447 2.78 5.32 -2.39
N GLY A 448 1.72 4.98 -1.63
CA GLY A 448 0.38 5.50 -1.81
C GLY A 448 -0.70 4.44 -2.06
N ASP A 449 -1.62 4.71 -3.01
CA ASP A 449 -2.76 3.82 -3.27
C ASP A 449 -2.31 2.45 -3.79
N THR A 450 -2.78 1.40 -3.11
CA THR A 450 -2.49 0.01 -3.49
C THR A 450 -3.63 -0.65 -4.29
N MET A 451 -4.76 0.05 -4.46
CA MET A 451 -5.96 -0.41 -5.20
C MET A 451 -6.17 0.37 -6.50
N GLU A 452 -5.08 0.79 -7.13
CA GLU A 452 -5.11 1.55 -8.38
C GLU A 452 -5.82 0.80 -9.51
N MET A 453 -6.41 1.57 -10.44
CA MET A 453 -7.00 1.01 -11.64
C MET A 453 -5.93 0.42 -12.55
N MET A 454 -6.17 -0.81 -13.01
CA MET A 454 -5.30 -1.46 -13.98
C MET A 454 -5.45 -0.85 -15.39
N ARG A 455 -4.41 -0.96 -16.19
CA ARG A 455 -4.52 -0.67 -17.63
C ARG A 455 -5.55 -1.59 -18.28
N ALA A 456 -6.41 -1.04 -19.13
CA ALA A 456 -7.54 -1.76 -19.71
C ALA A 456 -7.16 -3.09 -20.37
N VAL A 457 -6.01 -3.16 -21.05
CA VAL A 457 -5.50 -4.38 -21.71
C VAL A 457 -5.15 -5.50 -20.70
N LEU A 458 -4.88 -5.16 -19.45
CA LEU A 458 -4.55 -6.12 -18.38
C LEU A 458 -5.75 -6.40 -17.47
N ASP A 459 -6.87 -5.66 -17.62
CA ASP A 459 -8.04 -5.74 -16.75
C ASP A 459 -9.00 -6.84 -17.23
N THR A 460 -8.62 -8.09 -17.03
CA THR A 460 -9.43 -9.28 -17.35
C THR A 460 -9.45 -10.26 -16.19
N ASN A 461 -10.61 -10.38 -15.56
CA ASN A 461 -10.80 -11.24 -14.39
C ASN A 461 -10.46 -12.72 -14.66
N PHE A 462 -10.73 -13.20 -15.87
CA PHE A 462 -10.43 -14.60 -16.23
C PHE A 462 -8.93 -14.89 -16.16
N TRP A 463 -8.11 -14.06 -16.83
CA TRP A 463 -6.66 -14.27 -16.88
C TRP A 463 -5.98 -13.94 -15.54
N LEU A 464 -6.48 -12.96 -14.83
CA LEU A 464 -5.99 -12.66 -13.48
C LEU A 464 -6.27 -13.82 -12.50
N ALA A 465 -7.44 -14.48 -12.61
CA ALA A 465 -7.80 -15.61 -11.75
C ALA A 465 -7.09 -16.91 -12.13
N THR A 466 -6.71 -17.10 -13.37
CA THR A 466 -6.11 -18.35 -13.87
C THR A 466 -4.59 -18.25 -13.99
N HIS A 467 -4.09 -17.45 -14.94
CA HIS A 467 -2.64 -17.31 -15.19
C HIS A 467 -1.91 -16.74 -13.97
N VAL A 468 -2.35 -15.55 -13.49
CA VAL A 468 -1.59 -14.83 -12.47
C VAL A 468 -1.59 -15.59 -11.14
N VAL A 469 -2.70 -16.21 -10.77
CA VAL A 469 -2.81 -17.07 -9.58
C VAL A 469 -1.88 -18.28 -9.71
N ALA A 470 -1.90 -18.99 -10.85
CA ALA A 470 -1.07 -20.18 -11.05
C ALA A 470 0.44 -19.84 -10.99
N VAL A 471 0.89 -18.83 -11.75
CA VAL A 471 2.31 -18.47 -11.78
C VAL A 471 2.79 -17.97 -10.41
N THR A 472 1.95 -17.23 -9.67
CA THR A 472 2.30 -16.71 -8.35
C THR A 472 2.40 -17.83 -7.29
N LEU A 473 1.58 -18.88 -7.39
CA LEU A 473 1.72 -20.09 -6.57
C LEU A 473 3.04 -20.82 -6.88
N GLY A 474 3.48 -20.84 -8.13
CA GLY A 474 4.79 -21.34 -8.51
C GLY A 474 5.93 -20.60 -7.81
N TYR A 475 5.86 -19.26 -7.78
CA TYR A 475 6.83 -18.41 -7.07
C TYR A 475 6.84 -18.71 -5.57
N ALA A 476 5.66 -18.71 -4.94
CA ALA A 476 5.52 -19.01 -3.52
C ALA A 476 6.14 -20.36 -3.15
N SER A 477 5.90 -21.38 -3.98
CA SER A 477 6.41 -22.73 -3.75
C SER A 477 7.92 -22.83 -3.91
N THR A 478 8.50 -22.14 -4.90
CA THR A 478 9.96 -22.10 -5.08
C THR A 478 10.64 -21.46 -3.87
N PHE A 479 10.10 -20.36 -3.33
CA PHE A 479 10.60 -19.75 -2.09
C PHE A 479 10.48 -20.70 -0.89
N VAL A 480 9.39 -21.44 -0.76
CA VAL A 480 9.22 -22.43 0.33
C VAL A 480 10.28 -23.54 0.22
N ALA A 481 10.53 -24.06 -0.98
CA ALA A 481 11.59 -25.06 -1.19
C ALA A 481 12.97 -24.55 -0.80
N GLY A 482 13.34 -23.35 -1.22
CA GLY A 482 14.61 -22.74 -0.86
C GLY A 482 14.72 -22.42 0.63
N PHE A 483 13.63 -22.00 1.29
CA PHE A 483 13.64 -21.75 2.73
C PHE A 483 13.82 -23.04 3.56
N LEU A 484 13.18 -24.14 3.17
CA LEU A 484 13.43 -25.47 3.76
C LEU A 484 14.91 -25.89 3.59
N ALA A 485 15.49 -25.60 2.44
CA ALA A 485 16.89 -25.87 2.16
C ALA A 485 17.84 -25.02 3.04
N ILE A 486 17.51 -23.77 3.31
CA ILE A 486 18.21 -22.90 4.28
C ILE A 486 18.19 -23.54 5.67
N ILE A 487 17.03 -23.98 6.14
CA ILE A 487 16.90 -24.67 7.44
C ILE A 487 17.81 -25.91 7.49
N TYR A 488 17.84 -26.70 6.42
CA TYR A 488 18.73 -27.87 6.34
C TYR A 488 20.20 -27.49 6.52
N ILE A 489 20.70 -26.51 5.78
CA ILE A 489 22.11 -26.10 5.82
C ILE A 489 22.46 -25.48 7.17
N LEU A 490 21.67 -24.56 7.68
CA LEU A 490 21.94 -23.89 8.96
C LEU A 490 21.94 -24.91 10.13
N ARG A 491 20.96 -25.82 10.17
CA ARG A 491 20.94 -26.89 11.19
C ARG A 491 22.13 -27.81 11.04
N GLY A 492 22.52 -28.15 9.83
CA GLY A 492 23.65 -29.03 9.56
C GLY A 492 24.99 -28.45 10.00
N VAL A 493 25.24 -27.20 9.63
CA VAL A 493 26.53 -26.53 9.89
C VAL A 493 26.67 -26.10 11.35
N PHE A 494 25.63 -25.46 11.92
CA PHE A 494 25.77 -24.81 13.23
C PHE A 494 25.25 -25.62 14.41
N THR A 495 24.47 -26.68 14.18
CA THR A 495 23.88 -27.49 15.27
C THR A 495 24.13 -28.97 15.08
N THR A 496 23.87 -29.77 16.12
CA THR A 496 23.88 -31.22 16.06
C THR A 496 22.52 -31.84 15.73
N THR A 497 21.49 -30.99 15.49
CA THR A 497 20.09 -31.41 15.39
C THR A 497 19.68 -31.92 14.01
N LEU A 498 20.53 -31.81 12.96
CA LEU A 498 20.26 -32.40 11.66
C LEU A 498 20.61 -33.91 11.71
N THR A 499 19.69 -34.71 12.27
CA THR A 499 19.84 -36.18 12.26
C THR A 499 19.66 -36.73 10.84
N SER A 500 20.03 -38.03 10.63
CA SER A 500 19.80 -38.66 9.32
C SER A 500 18.34 -38.71 8.93
N GLU A 501 17.44 -38.88 9.89
CA GLU A 501 16.00 -38.89 9.68
C GLU A 501 15.48 -37.48 9.29
N THR A 502 15.89 -36.44 10.04
CA THR A 502 15.54 -35.04 9.74
C THR A 502 16.07 -34.62 8.36
N ALA A 503 17.30 -35.03 8.01
CA ALA A 503 17.88 -34.71 6.70
C ALA A 503 17.06 -35.33 5.55
N LYS A 504 16.69 -36.61 5.67
CA LYS A 504 15.83 -37.30 4.70
C LYS A 504 14.42 -36.69 4.64
N SER A 505 13.87 -36.29 5.79
CA SER A 505 12.56 -35.62 5.88
C SER A 505 12.57 -34.29 5.12
N LEU A 506 13.54 -33.42 5.40
CA LEU A 506 13.69 -32.13 4.69
C LEU A 506 13.94 -32.34 3.19
N ALA A 507 14.72 -33.35 2.78
CA ALA A 507 14.93 -33.64 1.36
C ALA A 507 13.64 -34.04 0.65
N ARG A 508 12.77 -34.83 1.31
CA ARG A 508 11.45 -35.19 0.78
C ARG A 508 10.53 -33.98 0.69
N MET A 509 10.54 -33.11 1.71
CA MET A 509 9.77 -31.85 1.69
C MET A 509 10.19 -30.98 0.51
N VAL A 510 11.50 -30.69 0.38
CA VAL A 510 12.04 -29.84 -0.72
C VAL A 510 11.69 -30.44 -2.08
N TYR A 511 11.91 -31.75 -2.26
CA TYR A 511 11.60 -32.42 -3.52
C TYR A 511 10.10 -32.30 -3.89
N GLY A 512 9.21 -32.62 -2.95
CA GLY A 512 7.77 -32.51 -3.16
C GLY A 512 7.30 -31.08 -3.49
N ILE A 513 7.85 -30.09 -2.79
CA ILE A 513 7.54 -28.67 -3.07
C ILE A 513 8.11 -28.23 -4.43
N VAL A 514 9.30 -28.69 -4.84
CA VAL A 514 9.86 -28.39 -6.17
C VAL A 514 8.99 -29.01 -7.29
N CYS A 515 8.46 -30.22 -7.10
CA CYS A 515 7.52 -30.81 -8.06
C CYS A 515 6.26 -29.93 -8.21
N PHE A 516 5.69 -29.48 -7.09
CA PHE A 516 4.54 -28.58 -7.08
C PHE A 516 4.88 -27.22 -7.74
N ALA A 517 6.02 -26.64 -7.41
CA ALA A 517 6.52 -25.40 -7.99
C ALA A 517 6.69 -25.50 -9.50
N THR A 518 7.28 -26.60 -9.98
CA THR A 518 7.46 -26.87 -11.42
C THR A 518 6.11 -26.90 -12.15
N LEU A 519 5.12 -27.64 -11.60
CA LEU A 519 3.80 -27.74 -12.19
C LEU A 519 3.13 -26.37 -12.32
N PHE A 520 3.05 -25.63 -11.23
CA PHE A 520 2.35 -24.33 -11.21
C PHE A 520 3.09 -23.24 -11.99
N SER A 521 4.43 -23.21 -11.96
CA SER A 521 5.21 -22.30 -12.78
C SER A 521 5.05 -22.60 -14.27
N PHE A 522 5.09 -23.87 -14.66
CA PHE A 522 4.92 -24.30 -16.06
C PHE A 522 3.51 -23.97 -16.57
N VAL A 523 2.48 -24.44 -15.89
CA VAL A 523 1.09 -24.16 -16.25
C VAL A 523 0.82 -22.66 -16.30
N GLY A 524 1.27 -21.93 -15.26
CA GLY A 524 1.14 -20.47 -15.23
C GLY A 524 1.81 -19.79 -16.42
N THR A 525 3.03 -20.19 -16.78
CA THR A 525 3.77 -19.60 -17.91
C THR A 525 3.05 -19.87 -19.24
N VAL A 526 2.55 -21.08 -19.46
CA VAL A 526 1.77 -21.43 -20.68
C VAL A 526 0.48 -20.61 -20.76
N LEU A 527 -0.27 -20.50 -19.66
CA LEU A 527 -1.47 -19.67 -19.60
C LEU A 527 -1.19 -18.20 -19.91
N GLY A 528 -0.02 -17.68 -19.46
CA GLY A 528 0.43 -16.33 -19.78
C GLY A 528 0.72 -16.12 -21.26
N GLY A 529 1.33 -17.12 -21.92
CA GLY A 529 1.53 -17.10 -23.37
C GLY A 529 0.20 -17.10 -24.14
N ILE A 530 -0.78 -17.91 -23.71
CA ILE A 530 -2.13 -17.91 -24.32
C ILE A 530 -2.81 -16.54 -24.13
N TRP A 531 -2.70 -15.95 -22.94
CA TRP A 531 -3.22 -14.60 -22.70
C TRP A 531 -2.54 -13.56 -23.60
N ALA A 532 -1.21 -13.62 -23.75
CA ALA A 532 -0.47 -12.72 -24.61
C ALA A 532 -0.88 -12.87 -26.09
N ASP A 533 -1.14 -14.09 -26.54
CA ASP A 533 -1.64 -14.37 -27.90
C ASP A 533 -3.01 -13.72 -28.14
N GLN A 534 -3.93 -13.88 -27.20
CA GLN A 534 -5.25 -13.26 -27.29
C GLN A 534 -5.24 -11.73 -27.20
N SER A 535 -4.34 -11.15 -26.38
CA SER A 535 -4.32 -9.71 -26.12
C SER A 535 -3.47 -8.93 -27.13
N TRP A 536 -2.41 -9.53 -27.66
CA TRP A 536 -1.40 -8.86 -28.51
C TRP A 536 -1.07 -9.63 -29.80
N GLY A 537 -1.75 -10.76 -30.08
CA GLY A 537 -1.54 -11.57 -31.27
C GLY A 537 -0.18 -12.29 -31.32
N ARG A 538 0.43 -12.52 -30.16
CA ARG A 538 1.72 -13.23 -30.06
C ARG A 538 1.80 -14.02 -28.75
N PHE A 539 2.13 -15.28 -28.84
CA PHE A 539 2.23 -16.18 -27.68
C PHE A 539 3.41 -15.79 -26.75
N TRP A 540 4.50 -15.25 -27.29
CA TRP A 540 5.70 -14.91 -26.56
C TRP A 540 6.36 -13.66 -27.13
N GLY A 541 6.69 -12.69 -26.28
CA GLY A 541 7.27 -11.41 -26.68
C GLY A 541 8.68 -11.16 -26.17
N TRP A 542 9.28 -12.11 -25.47
CA TRP A 542 10.58 -11.97 -24.83
C TRP A 542 10.64 -10.80 -23.83
N ASP A 543 9.50 -10.45 -23.26
CA ASP A 543 9.44 -9.49 -22.16
C ASP A 543 10.27 -9.99 -20.97
N PRO A 544 10.99 -9.10 -20.23
CA PRO A 544 11.78 -9.51 -19.07
C PRO A 544 10.99 -10.34 -18.04
N LYS A 545 9.69 -10.08 -17.86
CA LYS A 545 8.83 -10.83 -16.95
C LYS A 545 8.52 -12.23 -17.48
N GLU A 546 8.25 -12.37 -18.76
CA GLU A 546 8.09 -13.67 -19.41
C GLU A 546 9.37 -14.52 -19.28
N ASN A 547 10.52 -13.93 -19.58
CA ASN A 547 11.84 -14.58 -19.43
C ASN A 547 12.12 -14.99 -17.97
N GLY A 548 11.76 -14.14 -17.02
CA GLY A 548 11.87 -14.44 -15.58
C GLY A 548 11.01 -15.65 -15.16
N ALA A 549 9.77 -15.72 -15.64
CA ALA A 549 8.89 -16.86 -15.40
C ALA A 549 9.45 -18.16 -16.02
N LEU A 550 9.94 -18.08 -17.25
CA LEU A 550 10.60 -19.22 -17.94
C LEU A 550 11.83 -19.69 -17.17
N LEU A 551 12.66 -18.78 -16.67
CA LEU A 551 13.85 -19.15 -15.86
C LEU A 551 13.47 -19.94 -14.60
N ILE A 552 12.35 -19.62 -13.95
CA ILE A 552 11.86 -20.39 -12.78
C ILE A 552 11.47 -21.80 -13.22
N VAL A 553 10.76 -21.96 -14.34
CA VAL A 553 10.39 -23.27 -14.89
C VAL A 553 11.64 -24.11 -15.18
N LEU A 554 12.57 -23.52 -15.94
CA LEU A 554 13.82 -24.20 -16.32
C LEU A 554 14.66 -24.57 -15.10
N TRP A 555 14.75 -23.67 -14.10
CA TRP A 555 15.52 -23.95 -12.90
C TRP A 555 14.91 -25.08 -12.06
N ASN A 556 13.60 -25.07 -11.83
CA ASN A 556 12.92 -26.14 -11.11
C ASN A 556 13.02 -27.48 -11.87
N ALA A 557 12.90 -27.48 -13.21
CA ALA A 557 13.13 -28.65 -14.03
C ALA A 557 14.58 -29.17 -13.91
N THR A 558 15.56 -28.26 -13.89
CA THR A 558 16.98 -28.61 -13.69
C THR A 558 17.19 -29.31 -12.34
N ILE A 559 16.56 -28.82 -11.26
CA ILE A 559 16.62 -29.48 -9.94
C ILE A 559 16.08 -30.91 -10.01
N LEU A 560 14.93 -31.11 -10.65
CA LEU A 560 14.33 -32.44 -10.79
C LEU A 560 15.19 -33.38 -11.63
N HIS A 561 15.72 -32.93 -12.77
CA HIS A 561 16.60 -33.73 -13.63
C HIS A 561 17.90 -34.06 -12.95
N ALA A 562 18.53 -33.12 -12.25
CA ALA A 562 19.77 -33.37 -11.48
C ALA A 562 19.53 -34.40 -10.38
N ARG A 563 18.35 -34.39 -9.74
CA ARG A 563 17.98 -35.38 -8.72
C ARG A 563 17.71 -36.76 -9.31
N TRP A 564 16.91 -36.84 -10.40
CA TRP A 564 16.59 -38.11 -11.07
C TRP A 564 17.79 -38.75 -11.75
N GLY A 565 18.65 -37.93 -12.37
CA GLY A 565 19.91 -38.39 -12.99
C GLY A 565 21.00 -38.79 -11.98
N GLY A 566 20.75 -38.68 -10.66
CA GLY A 566 21.72 -39.01 -9.63
C GLY A 566 22.92 -38.05 -9.51
N LEU A 567 22.88 -36.91 -10.24
CA LEU A 567 23.95 -35.91 -10.21
C LEU A 567 24.07 -35.22 -8.85
N VAL A 568 22.97 -35.09 -8.14
CA VAL A 568 22.93 -34.50 -6.80
C VAL A 568 22.22 -35.40 -5.80
N ARG A 569 22.80 -35.47 -4.58
CA ARG A 569 22.19 -36.08 -3.40
C ARG A 569 21.51 -35.00 -2.56
N GLU A 570 21.11 -35.29 -1.31
CA GLU A 570 20.37 -34.39 -0.43
C GLU A 570 21.00 -32.98 -0.36
N ARG A 571 22.31 -32.88 -0.07
CA ARG A 571 23.02 -31.61 0.06
C ARG A 571 23.03 -30.78 -1.24
N GLY A 572 23.25 -31.41 -2.38
CA GLY A 572 23.21 -30.75 -3.69
C GLY A 572 21.81 -30.25 -4.01
N LEU A 573 20.77 -31.05 -3.70
CA LEU A 573 19.39 -30.66 -3.84
C LEU A 573 19.09 -29.36 -3.06
N MET A 574 19.61 -29.24 -1.81
CA MET A 574 19.42 -28.04 -0.99
C MET A 574 20.08 -26.81 -1.63
N ASN A 575 21.34 -26.91 -2.06
CA ASN A 575 22.01 -25.79 -2.72
C ASN A 575 21.29 -25.35 -3.99
N LEU A 576 20.81 -26.28 -4.83
CA LEU A 576 20.04 -25.94 -6.01
C LEU A 576 18.69 -25.26 -5.67
N ALA A 577 18.02 -25.71 -4.60
CA ALA A 577 16.79 -25.09 -4.15
C ALA A 577 17.01 -23.64 -3.65
N ILE A 578 18.15 -23.35 -3.00
CA ILE A 578 18.48 -21.96 -2.59
C ILE A 578 18.79 -21.08 -3.81
N ILE A 579 19.43 -21.61 -4.86
CA ILE A 579 19.57 -20.86 -6.12
C ILE A 579 18.18 -20.54 -6.70
N GLY A 580 17.19 -21.42 -6.53
CA GLY A 580 15.79 -21.14 -6.87
C GLY A 580 15.24 -19.88 -6.22
N ASN A 581 15.61 -19.56 -4.98
CA ASN A 581 15.25 -18.28 -4.34
C ASN A 581 15.84 -17.07 -5.09
N ILE A 582 17.10 -17.17 -5.56
CA ILE A 582 17.74 -16.11 -6.33
C ILE A 582 17.00 -15.90 -7.66
N VAL A 583 16.75 -16.99 -8.40
CA VAL A 583 16.03 -16.95 -9.68
C VAL A 583 14.65 -16.34 -9.50
N THR A 584 13.92 -16.76 -8.46
CA THR A 584 12.55 -16.28 -8.21
C THR A 584 12.53 -14.83 -7.76
N SER A 585 13.45 -14.40 -6.89
CA SER A 585 13.52 -13.00 -6.46
C SER A 585 13.92 -12.07 -7.60
N PHE A 586 14.82 -12.51 -8.46
CA PHE A 586 15.17 -11.78 -9.68
C PHE A 586 13.97 -11.66 -10.63
N SER A 587 13.23 -12.74 -10.87
CA SER A 587 12.01 -12.74 -11.70
C SER A 587 10.89 -11.89 -11.09
N TRP A 588 10.79 -11.81 -9.76
CA TRP A 588 9.73 -11.06 -9.09
C TRP A 588 10.02 -9.56 -9.03
N PHE A 589 11.20 -9.17 -8.53
CA PHE A 589 11.61 -7.77 -8.34
C PHE A 589 12.61 -7.27 -9.39
N GLY A 590 13.63 -8.06 -9.72
CA GLY A 590 14.74 -7.62 -10.57
C GLY A 590 14.27 -7.20 -11.97
N VAL A 591 13.46 -8.02 -12.62
CA VAL A 591 12.96 -7.70 -13.98
C VAL A 591 12.03 -6.48 -14.01
N ASN A 592 11.31 -6.20 -12.91
CA ASN A 592 10.46 -5.02 -12.84
C ASN A 592 11.25 -3.70 -12.81
N MET A 593 12.52 -3.75 -12.36
CA MET A 593 13.39 -2.57 -12.26
C MET A 593 14.11 -2.24 -13.56
N LEU A 594 14.04 -3.12 -14.57
CA LEU A 594 14.71 -2.89 -15.85
C LEU A 594 14.10 -1.74 -16.68
N GLY A 595 12.92 -1.25 -16.29
CA GLY A 595 12.24 -0.16 -17.00
C GLY A 595 11.76 -0.51 -18.42
N ILE A 596 11.85 -1.78 -18.82
CA ILE A 596 11.56 -2.29 -20.16
C ILE A 596 10.41 -3.30 -20.09
N GLY A 597 9.54 -3.29 -21.08
CA GLY A 597 8.43 -4.24 -21.23
C GLY A 597 7.13 -3.75 -20.58
N LEU A 598 6.06 -4.51 -20.83
CA LEU A 598 4.70 -4.16 -20.41
C LEU A 598 4.45 -4.31 -18.90
N HIS A 599 5.32 -5.04 -18.21
CA HIS A 599 5.23 -5.38 -16.78
C HIS A 599 6.20 -4.54 -15.91
N SER A 600 6.77 -3.47 -16.45
CA SER A 600 7.68 -2.61 -15.68
C SER A 600 6.92 -1.67 -14.75
N TYR A 601 7.39 -1.56 -13.51
CA TYR A 601 6.87 -0.63 -12.49
C TYR A 601 7.88 0.49 -12.14
N GLY A 602 8.94 0.65 -12.96
CA GLY A 602 10.00 1.62 -12.72
C GLY A 602 11.08 1.15 -11.75
N PHE A 603 12.18 1.90 -11.71
CA PHE A 603 13.32 1.61 -10.84
C PHE A 603 13.07 2.15 -9.42
N MET A 604 13.33 1.33 -8.41
CA MET A 604 13.24 1.68 -6.99
C MET A 604 14.54 1.34 -6.27
N ASP A 605 15.34 2.35 -5.92
CA ASP A 605 16.65 2.20 -5.26
C ASP A 605 16.61 1.33 -4.01
N ALA A 606 15.61 1.54 -3.15
CA ALA A 606 15.46 0.76 -1.93
C ALA A 606 15.22 -0.72 -2.23
N ALA A 607 14.35 -1.04 -3.20
CA ALA A 607 14.07 -2.41 -3.59
C ALA A 607 15.30 -3.08 -4.21
N PHE A 608 16.10 -2.36 -5.00
CA PHE A 608 17.36 -2.88 -5.55
C PHE A 608 18.38 -3.24 -4.44
N LYS A 609 18.60 -2.35 -3.48
CA LYS A 609 19.50 -2.61 -2.34
C LYS A 609 19.07 -3.84 -1.54
N TRP A 610 17.77 -3.97 -1.24
CA TRP A 610 17.25 -5.13 -0.52
C TRP A 610 17.33 -6.42 -1.33
N LEU A 611 17.11 -6.36 -2.66
CA LEU A 611 17.28 -7.50 -3.55
C LEU A 611 18.74 -7.98 -3.57
N MET A 612 19.71 -7.06 -3.68
CA MET A 612 21.13 -7.41 -3.65
C MET A 612 21.55 -8.00 -2.29
N LEU A 613 21.05 -7.45 -1.19
CA LEU A 613 21.28 -8.00 0.15
C LEU A 613 20.70 -9.42 0.27
N PHE A 614 19.48 -9.63 -0.22
CA PHE A 614 18.83 -10.94 -0.24
C PHE A 614 19.66 -11.95 -1.07
N ILE A 615 20.04 -11.61 -2.29
CA ILE A 615 20.88 -12.46 -3.16
C ILE A 615 22.20 -12.78 -2.47
N GLY A 616 22.88 -11.78 -1.89
CA GLY A 616 24.13 -11.96 -1.15
C GLY A 616 23.98 -12.94 0.03
N SER A 617 22.85 -12.86 0.75
CA SER A 617 22.55 -13.80 1.84
C SER A 617 22.36 -15.23 1.33
N GLN A 618 21.69 -15.43 0.19
CA GLN A 618 21.52 -16.75 -0.42
C GLN A 618 22.86 -17.33 -0.86
N VAL A 619 23.71 -16.52 -1.50
CA VAL A 619 25.06 -16.94 -1.90
C VAL A 619 25.88 -17.35 -0.68
N ALA A 620 25.85 -16.58 0.41
CA ALA A 620 26.54 -16.95 1.66
C ALA A 620 26.06 -18.30 2.21
N ILE A 621 24.77 -18.59 2.19
CA ILE A 621 24.23 -19.87 2.64
C ILE A 621 24.62 -21.02 1.69
N ILE A 622 24.65 -20.79 0.37
CA ILE A 622 25.14 -21.77 -0.60
C ILE A 622 26.61 -22.13 -0.31
N LEU A 623 27.46 -21.11 -0.06
CA LEU A 623 28.87 -21.35 0.31
C LEU A 623 28.99 -22.16 1.59
N LEU A 624 28.17 -21.90 2.61
CA LEU A 624 28.09 -22.76 3.81
C LEU A 624 27.67 -24.18 3.44
N GLY A 625 26.72 -24.36 2.54
CA GLY A 625 26.26 -25.65 2.04
C GLY A 625 27.33 -26.41 1.25
N LEU A 626 28.30 -25.73 0.65
CA LEU A 626 29.43 -26.35 -0.08
C LEU A 626 30.59 -26.77 0.84
N LEU A 627 30.62 -26.32 2.09
CA LEU A 627 31.69 -26.72 3.04
C LEU A 627 31.83 -28.24 3.13
N PRO A 628 33.05 -28.79 3.28
CA PRO A 628 33.25 -30.23 3.49
C PRO A 628 32.41 -30.73 4.68
N GLN A 629 31.77 -31.89 4.53
CA GLN A 629 30.88 -32.46 5.57
C GLN A 629 31.59 -32.64 6.93
N LYS A 630 32.90 -32.85 6.94
CA LYS A 630 33.70 -32.90 8.17
C LYS A 630 33.66 -31.59 8.99
N LEU A 631 33.28 -30.46 8.39
CA LEU A 631 33.13 -29.19 9.08
C LEU A 631 31.71 -28.96 9.60
N TRP A 632 30.75 -29.80 9.25
CA TRP A 632 29.37 -29.67 9.70
C TRP A 632 29.19 -30.27 11.09
N ARG A 633 28.75 -29.52 12.08
CA ARG A 633 28.57 -29.98 13.47
C ARG A 633 27.72 -31.25 13.58
N SER A 634 26.64 -31.32 12.79
CA SER A 634 25.76 -32.50 12.77
C SER A 634 26.45 -33.77 12.25
N PHE A 635 27.42 -33.65 11.34
CA PHE A 635 28.18 -34.82 10.85
C PHE A 635 29.31 -35.21 11.81
N GLN A 636 29.96 -34.25 12.45
CA GLN A 636 30.94 -34.52 13.50
C GLN A 636 30.31 -35.32 14.67
N ALA A 637 29.13 -34.88 15.14
CA ALA A 637 28.40 -35.56 16.20
C ALA A 637 27.89 -36.97 15.83
N ARG A 638 27.81 -37.30 14.53
CA ARG A 638 27.45 -38.66 14.07
C ARG A 638 28.67 -39.57 13.93
N ALA A 639 29.84 -38.98 13.76
CA ALA A 639 31.10 -39.72 13.60
C ALA A 639 31.78 -40.00 14.95
N ALA A 640 31.46 -39.23 16.00
CA ALA A 640 31.83 -39.49 17.38
C ALA A 640 30.79 -40.41 18.07
#